data_af9ba5ddfa6b10ea89cdcf0f88e879a0
#
_entry.id   af9ba5ddfa6b10ea89cdcf0f88e879a0
#
_cell.length_a   1.000
_cell.length_b   1.000
_cell.length_c   1.000
_cell.angle_alpha   90.00
_cell.angle_beta   90.00
_cell.angle_gamma   90.00
#
_symmetry.space_group_name_H-M   'P 1'
#
loop_
_entity.id
_entity.type
_entity.pdbx_description
1 polymer ?
#
loop_
_entity_poly.entity_id
_entity_poly.type
_entity_poly.pdbx_seq_one_letter_code
_entity_poly.pdbx_strand_id
1 'polypeptide(L)'
;DMKTLLEKGADYGAKFGIHVNAGEMYPEAKAFKDDNVRRNKDGSLRYGWNWIDQGIGLDSIYDLATGEREARFDELHERRAGDGKDMLDFIYVDIWGNNTGSDNDDSQQTRKLSKEINDNGWRMSNEWGGANEYDSTFQHWATDLTYGGEGAKGENSDVMRFLRNHQKDSWVGDYPTYGGAAVAPLLGGYNMKDFEGWQGRNDYDAYITNLYTHDLTTKFIQHYQIVDWEDGTPVNVGGAVNWTPEMKITLKDEDGSTLVLERGSNDPAQAAYRDRTMTLDGKVIARGAVSQGDRTDDDIRNGNKKGTESYLLPWIWDAKTGEKVKSEDEKLYHWNTQGGTTQWELPDSWADLKDVKVYKLTDLGKTEEKTVNVVDGKITLEAESEVPYVVCKGKKENIKVTWSEGMHIVDAGFNSGSLDMWTKAGEGTAQIAKSQHSNPMMKLDGKVSMTQKLTDLEAGKQYAVLVGVDNRSDAKASVEIKSGDKVLGSNYTTRSIAKNYVKAYTHNTNSSTVDGSSYFQNMYIFFTAPKSGDVTLTIAREAGEGSSYFDDIRIVQNDSKNITTNEKGEVVKFEQNFEKSVQGLYPFVVGGIEGVEDNRIHLSERHDKYTQAGWDVKKMDDVLDGDWSVKINGLTQRSTLAYQTIPQNFRFEPGVTYNVSFDYQAGSDGIYAAAVGVGEYNGNVQLKELPMSMGKEKDGHFTMQVTGDSTGQTWFGIYSTEKAPDLQGVSPDAAEANFGGYKELVLDNLVIEKVTEEVTKEKLAALVAEAEE
;
A
#
# COMPACT_ATOMS: atom_id res chain seq x y z
N ASP A 1 1.99 14.66 1.05
CA ASP A 1 2.91 14.34 2.15
C ASP A 1 2.13 13.83 3.37
N MET A 2 2.82 13.33 4.39
CA MET A 2 2.19 12.78 5.60
C MET A 2 1.32 13.81 6.31
N LYS A 3 1.75 15.05 6.42
CA LYS A 3 0.98 16.11 7.07
C LYS A 3 -0.38 16.32 6.38
N THR A 4 -0.39 16.45 5.07
CA THR A 4 -1.62 16.58 4.28
C THR A 4 -2.57 15.37 4.47
N LEU A 5 -2.02 14.17 4.53
CA LEU A 5 -2.80 12.95 4.79
C LEU A 5 -3.46 12.99 6.17
N LEU A 6 -2.71 13.37 7.20
CA LEU A 6 -3.23 13.49 8.58
C LEU A 6 -4.33 14.55 8.68
N GLU A 7 -4.10 15.73 8.10
CA GLU A 7 -5.07 16.83 8.08
C GLU A 7 -6.39 16.42 7.39
N LYS A 8 -6.29 15.88 6.19
CA LYS A 8 -7.48 15.43 5.44
C LYS A 8 -8.19 14.25 6.11
N GLY A 9 -7.42 13.29 6.62
CA GLY A 9 -7.99 12.15 7.32
C GLY A 9 -8.75 12.55 8.58
N ALA A 10 -8.27 13.54 9.32
CA ALA A 10 -8.94 14.06 10.51
C ALA A 10 -10.33 14.62 10.20
N ASP A 11 -10.55 15.20 9.03
CA ASP A 11 -11.87 15.69 8.59
C ASP A 11 -12.90 14.53 8.45
N TYR A 12 -12.42 13.35 8.16
CA TYR A 12 -13.23 12.13 8.04
C TYR A 12 -13.23 11.27 9.31
N GLY A 13 -12.57 11.70 10.38
CA GLY A 13 -12.42 10.93 11.61
C GLY A 13 -11.40 9.79 11.52
N ALA A 14 -10.60 9.74 10.45
CA ALA A 14 -9.52 8.76 10.30
C ALA A 14 -8.35 9.10 11.23
N LYS A 15 -7.73 8.05 11.78
CA LYS A 15 -6.54 8.14 12.62
C LYS A 15 -5.43 7.32 12.00
N PHE A 16 -4.21 7.81 12.10
CA PHE A 16 -3.06 7.20 11.45
C PHE A 16 -1.96 6.93 12.47
N GLY A 17 -1.21 5.88 12.23
CA GLY A 17 0.03 5.58 12.91
C GLY A 17 1.15 5.35 11.92
N ILE A 18 2.34 5.16 12.45
CA ILE A 18 3.49 4.73 11.66
C ILE A 18 4.10 3.48 12.27
N HIS A 19 4.72 2.70 11.41
CA HIS A 19 5.53 1.56 11.76
C HIS A 19 6.99 2.00 11.93
N VAL A 20 7.62 1.61 13.02
CA VAL A 20 9.04 1.87 13.31
C VAL A 20 9.72 0.60 13.79
N ASN A 21 11.01 0.48 13.53
CA ASN A 21 11.88 -0.50 14.16
C ASN A 21 12.80 0.22 15.13
N ALA A 22 12.90 -0.26 16.37
CA ALA A 22 13.75 0.32 17.40
C ALA A 22 14.92 -0.60 17.81
N GLY A 23 15.00 -1.81 17.25
CA GLY A 23 16.01 -2.81 17.54
C GLY A 23 17.20 -2.82 16.59
N GLU A 24 16.99 -2.31 15.38
CA GLU A 24 18.03 -2.28 14.34
C GLU A 24 17.82 -1.10 13.39
N MET A 25 18.85 -0.76 12.65
CA MET A 25 18.88 0.40 11.76
C MET A 25 19.78 0.14 10.56
N TYR A 26 19.41 0.68 9.40
CA TYR A 26 20.29 0.68 8.23
C TYR A 26 21.35 1.79 8.34
N PRO A 27 22.55 1.60 7.76
CA PRO A 27 23.59 2.63 7.75
C PRO A 27 23.20 3.95 7.07
N GLU A 28 22.23 3.92 6.17
CA GLU A 28 21.69 5.09 5.48
C GLU A 28 20.73 5.94 6.33
N ALA A 29 20.29 5.42 7.47
CA ALA A 29 19.45 6.19 8.38
C ALA A 29 20.26 7.32 9.03
N LYS A 30 19.80 8.57 8.93
CA LYS A 30 20.50 9.76 9.45
C LYS A 30 20.82 9.72 10.95
N ALA A 31 20.08 8.91 11.70
CA ALA A 31 20.33 8.70 13.12
C ALA A 31 21.38 7.62 13.40
N PHE A 32 21.88 6.91 12.38
CA PHE A 32 22.88 5.87 12.53
C PHE A 32 24.22 6.47 12.98
N LYS A 33 24.85 5.86 14.00
CA LYS A 33 26.15 6.28 14.53
C LYS A 33 26.94 5.07 15.02
N ASP A 34 28.27 5.15 14.95
CA ASP A 34 29.18 4.11 15.47
C ASP A 34 28.93 3.77 16.95
N ASP A 35 28.51 4.76 17.73
CA ASP A 35 28.37 4.63 19.18
C ASP A 35 27.05 3.96 19.59
N ASN A 36 26.02 3.98 18.74
CA ASN A 36 24.72 3.40 19.07
C ASN A 36 24.48 2.01 18.46
N VAL A 37 25.52 1.41 17.86
CA VAL A 37 25.41 0.07 17.27
C VAL A 37 25.93 -1.01 18.22
N ARG A 38 25.32 -2.18 18.14
CA ARG A 38 25.76 -3.36 18.88
C ARG A 38 26.93 -4.03 18.18
N ARG A 39 27.91 -4.43 18.99
CA ARG A 39 29.08 -5.15 18.50
C ARG A 39 29.22 -6.50 19.18
N ASN A 40 29.77 -7.45 18.46
CA ASN A 40 30.21 -8.71 19.01
C ASN A 40 31.47 -8.53 19.90
N LYS A 41 31.85 -9.56 20.63
CA LYS A 41 33.02 -9.52 21.52
C LYS A 41 34.34 -9.25 20.80
N ASP A 42 34.44 -9.58 19.53
CA ASP A 42 35.60 -9.34 18.68
C ASP A 42 35.63 -7.92 18.06
N GLY A 43 34.61 -7.11 18.34
CA GLY A 43 34.49 -5.75 17.84
C GLY A 43 33.74 -5.64 16.49
N SER A 44 33.41 -6.74 15.86
CA SER A 44 32.60 -6.71 14.64
C SER A 44 31.16 -6.25 14.90
N LEU A 45 30.53 -5.68 13.88
CA LEU A 45 29.13 -5.26 13.96
C LEU A 45 28.23 -6.47 14.21
N ARG A 46 27.17 -6.28 14.98
CA ARG A 46 26.10 -7.26 15.11
C ARG A 46 25.05 -7.01 14.04
N TYR A 47 25.06 -7.82 13.00
CA TYR A 47 24.11 -7.69 11.90
C TYR A 47 22.73 -8.22 12.30
N GLY A 48 21.72 -7.51 11.83
CA GLY A 48 20.32 -7.88 11.95
C GLY A 48 19.74 -8.39 10.63
N TRP A 49 18.49 -8.07 10.40
CA TRP A 49 17.74 -8.52 9.23
C TRP A 49 18.28 -7.88 7.94
N ASN A 50 18.51 -8.69 6.92
CA ASN A 50 18.88 -8.22 5.58
C ASN A 50 17.64 -8.22 4.69
N TRP A 51 16.98 -7.10 4.62
CA TRP A 51 15.75 -6.95 3.84
C TRP A 51 15.95 -5.97 2.68
N ILE A 52 15.77 -4.67 2.89
CA ILE A 52 16.09 -3.64 1.89
C ILE A 52 17.61 -3.53 1.79
N ASP A 53 18.26 -3.26 2.90
CA ASP A 53 19.70 -3.27 3.07
C ASP A 53 20.10 -4.12 4.28
N GLN A 54 21.38 -4.15 4.63
CA GLN A 54 21.87 -4.88 5.79
C GLN A 54 21.57 -4.07 7.06
N GLY A 55 20.62 -4.56 7.88
CA GLY A 55 20.35 -4.00 9.21
C GLY A 55 21.49 -4.25 10.17
N ILE A 56 21.71 -3.32 11.08
CA ILE A 56 22.70 -3.40 12.16
C ILE A 56 22.00 -3.18 13.49
N GLY A 57 22.21 -4.08 14.44
CA GLY A 57 21.56 -4.02 15.74
C GLY A 57 21.93 -2.75 16.50
N LEU A 58 20.93 -2.13 17.12
CA LEU A 58 21.10 -0.96 17.99
C LEU A 58 21.40 -1.39 19.42
N ASP A 59 22.24 -0.63 20.12
CA ASP A 59 22.39 -0.69 21.57
C ASP A 59 21.29 0.16 22.20
N SER A 60 20.20 -0.46 22.58
CA SER A 60 19.02 0.23 23.11
C SER A 60 19.29 0.92 24.46
N ILE A 61 20.25 0.45 25.24
CA ILE A 61 20.63 1.07 26.50
C ILE A 61 21.37 2.37 26.23
N TYR A 62 22.35 2.34 25.33
CA TYR A 62 23.10 3.52 24.91
C TYR A 62 22.19 4.55 24.26
N ASP A 63 21.34 4.09 23.33
CA ASP A 63 20.40 4.92 22.58
C ASP A 63 19.44 5.70 23.51
N LEU A 64 18.95 5.03 24.56
CA LEU A 64 18.15 5.67 25.60
C LEU A 64 18.98 6.62 26.48
N ALA A 65 20.14 6.16 26.94
CA ALA A 65 20.96 6.92 27.93
C ALA A 65 21.54 8.22 27.34
N THR A 66 21.77 8.26 26.04
CA THR A 66 22.31 9.44 25.35
C THR A 66 21.22 10.39 24.81
N GLY A 67 19.94 10.00 24.88
CA GLY A 67 18.82 10.78 24.35
C GLY A 67 18.67 10.69 22.82
N GLU A 68 19.40 9.82 22.15
CA GLU A 68 19.32 9.66 20.68
C GLU A 68 17.94 9.18 20.24
N ARG A 69 17.32 8.30 21.00
CA ARG A 69 15.96 7.83 20.73
C ARG A 69 14.92 8.93 20.94
N GLU A 70 15.05 9.69 22.03
CA GLU A 70 14.20 10.85 22.28
C GLU A 70 14.33 11.88 21.14
N ALA A 71 15.55 12.18 20.69
CA ALA A 71 15.79 13.10 19.59
C ALA A 71 15.12 12.66 18.27
N ARG A 72 15.06 11.37 17.99
CA ARG A 72 14.33 10.85 16.81
C ARG A 72 12.82 11.03 16.93
N PHE A 73 12.25 10.83 18.11
CA PHE A 73 10.82 11.10 18.34
C PHE A 73 10.52 12.59 18.31
N ASP A 74 11.38 13.43 18.82
CA ASP A 74 11.25 14.89 18.74
C ASP A 74 11.27 15.35 17.28
N GLU A 75 12.20 14.85 16.48
CA GLU A 75 12.25 15.15 15.03
C GLU A 75 10.97 14.67 14.31
N LEU A 76 10.49 13.47 14.62
CA LEU A 76 9.22 12.99 14.06
C LEU A 76 8.07 13.90 14.47
N HIS A 77 8.06 14.35 15.72
CA HIS A 77 7.06 15.26 16.24
C HIS A 77 7.09 16.61 15.50
N GLU A 78 8.27 17.16 15.26
CA GLU A 78 8.45 18.42 14.53
C GLU A 78 8.03 18.30 13.06
N ARG A 79 8.48 17.25 12.37
CA ARG A 79 8.15 17.04 10.94
C ARG A 79 6.65 16.91 10.68
N ARG A 80 5.92 16.45 11.65
CA ARG A 80 4.49 16.23 11.56
C ARG A 80 3.69 17.28 12.29
N ALA A 81 4.31 18.08 13.14
CA ALA A 81 3.67 19.14 13.89
C ALA A 81 3.06 20.18 12.97
N GLY A 82 1.83 19.99 12.62
CA GLY A 82 0.94 21.07 12.35
C GLY A 82 0.43 21.63 13.66
N ASP A 83 -0.56 22.50 13.62
CA ASP A 83 -1.11 23.23 14.75
C ASP A 83 -1.95 22.38 15.74
N GLY A 84 -1.56 21.14 15.99
CA GLY A 84 -2.12 20.28 17.04
C GLY A 84 -3.40 19.52 16.71
N LYS A 85 -3.91 19.56 15.48
CA LYS A 85 -5.13 18.82 15.07
C LYS A 85 -4.84 17.54 14.31
N ASP A 86 -3.66 17.37 13.82
CA ASP A 86 -3.22 16.42 12.80
C ASP A 86 -2.13 15.51 13.35
N MET A 87 -2.34 15.01 14.53
CA MET A 87 -1.37 14.17 15.20
C MET A 87 -1.43 12.75 14.66
N LEU A 88 -0.26 12.13 14.54
CA LEU A 88 -0.20 10.69 14.57
C LEU A 88 -0.93 10.20 15.83
N ASP A 89 -1.71 9.16 15.69
CA ASP A 89 -2.45 8.59 16.80
C ASP A 89 -1.63 7.54 17.54
N PHE A 90 -0.86 6.73 16.81
CA PHE A 90 -0.06 5.65 17.39
C PHE A 90 1.26 5.43 16.68
N ILE A 91 2.18 4.80 17.40
CA ILE A 91 3.44 4.26 16.87
C ILE A 91 3.39 2.74 17.04
N TYR A 92 3.48 2.02 15.93
CA TYR A 92 3.66 0.57 15.93
C TYR A 92 5.14 0.25 15.90
N VAL A 93 5.64 -0.47 16.90
CA VAL A 93 7.05 -0.84 17.03
C VAL A 93 7.21 -2.30 16.63
N ASP A 94 7.94 -2.51 15.54
CA ASP A 94 8.24 -3.83 15.00
C ASP A 94 9.37 -4.49 15.76
N ILE A 95 9.32 -5.83 15.90
CA ILE A 95 10.33 -6.68 16.55
C ILE A 95 10.89 -6.14 17.86
N TRP A 96 10.10 -5.39 18.62
CA TRP A 96 10.44 -4.87 19.92
C TRP A 96 9.78 -5.71 21.01
N GLY A 97 10.57 -6.45 21.74
CA GLY A 97 10.14 -7.33 22.81
C GLY A 97 11.33 -7.95 23.51
N ASN A 98 11.26 -9.21 23.85
CA ASN A 98 12.29 -9.91 24.62
C ASN A 98 13.62 -10.19 23.89
N ASN A 99 13.80 -9.69 22.68
CA ASN A 99 14.98 -9.95 21.85
C ASN A 99 15.85 -8.74 21.57
N THR A 100 15.67 -7.65 22.30
CA THR A 100 16.27 -6.36 21.96
C THR A 100 17.67 -6.15 22.50
N GLY A 101 18.21 -7.10 23.24
CA GLY A 101 19.53 -6.81 23.70
C GLY A 101 20.23 -7.78 24.61
N SER A 102 20.44 -7.44 25.81
CA SER A 102 20.93 -8.32 26.84
C SER A 102 19.73 -8.86 27.61
N ASP A 103 19.74 -10.13 27.87
CA ASP A 103 18.62 -10.92 28.41
C ASP A 103 17.97 -10.38 29.70
N ASN A 104 18.57 -9.41 30.37
CA ASN A 104 18.10 -8.89 31.65
C ASN A 104 17.46 -7.50 31.59
N ASP A 105 17.61 -6.77 30.48
CA ASP A 105 17.21 -5.37 30.42
C ASP A 105 16.03 -5.10 29.48
N ASP A 106 15.61 -6.09 28.71
CA ASP A 106 14.61 -5.93 27.66
C ASP A 106 13.29 -5.40 28.17
N SER A 107 12.78 -5.94 29.28
CA SER A 107 11.51 -5.46 29.88
C SER A 107 11.57 -4.01 30.31
N GLN A 108 12.70 -3.56 30.84
CA GLN A 108 12.86 -2.15 31.21
C GLN A 108 12.96 -1.25 30.00
N GLN A 109 13.74 -1.66 28.99
CA GLN A 109 13.88 -0.88 27.77
C GLN A 109 12.54 -0.77 27.04
N THR A 110 11.77 -1.83 27.02
CA THR A 110 10.44 -1.87 26.44
C THR A 110 9.48 -0.89 27.12
N ARG A 111 9.44 -0.89 28.45
CA ARG A 111 8.60 0.05 29.22
C ARG A 111 9.01 1.51 29.04
N LYS A 112 10.31 1.78 28.97
CA LYS A 112 10.82 3.13 28.72
C LYS A 112 10.48 3.62 27.32
N LEU A 113 10.54 2.75 26.31
CA LEU A 113 10.11 3.07 24.96
C LEU A 113 8.61 3.38 24.92
N SER A 114 7.78 2.54 25.56
CA SER A 114 6.35 2.78 25.68
C SER A 114 6.04 4.13 26.33
N LYS A 115 6.79 4.45 27.41
CA LYS A 115 6.64 5.73 28.09
C LYS A 115 7.01 6.92 27.19
N GLU A 116 8.11 6.85 26.47
CA GLU A 116 8.53 7.91 25.54
C GLU A 116 7.48 8.15 24.45
N ILE A 117 6.92 7.09 23.86
CA ILE A 117 5.86 7.17 22.88
C ILE A 117 4.61 7.85 23.46
N ASN A 118 4.20 7.41 24.65
CA ASN A 118 3.02 7.97 25.33
C ASN A 118 3.24 9.42 25.78
N ASP A 119 4.44 9.78 26.24
CA ASP A 119 4.78 11.15 26.65
C ASP A 119 4.74 12.13 25.45
N ASN A 120 4.97 11.64 24.24
CA ASN A 120 4.78 12.42 23.01
C ASN A 120 3.31 12.54 22.57
N GLY A 121 2.37 11.96 23.31
CA GLY A 121 0.93 12.01 23.02
C GLY A 121 0.47 10.94 22.03
N TRP A 122 1.31 9.98 21.69
CA TRP A 122 0.96 8.85 20.84
C TRP A 122 0.62 7.62 21.67
N ARG A 123 -0.24 6.76 21.12
CA ARG A 123 -0.49 5.43 21.69
C ARG A 123 0.60 4.46 21.26
N MET A 124 1.05 3.64 22.20
CA MET A 124 1.98 2.55 21.91
C MET A 124 1.24 1.37 21.27
N SER A 125 1.87 0.77 20.29
CA SER A 125 1.45 -0.49 19.71
C SER A 125 2.69 -1.28 19.30
N ASN A 126 2.65 -2.61 19.32
CA ASN A 126 3.82 -3.43 19.01
C ASN A 126 3.46 -4.79 18.39
N GLU A 127 4.48 -5.44 17.85
CA GLU A 127 4.35 -6.76 17.22
C GLU A 127 4.25 -7.88 18.26
N TRP A 128 5.12 -7.86 19.26
CA TRP A 128 5.27 -8.95 20.22
C TRP A 128 4.60 -8.62 21.55
N GLY A 129 4.04 -9.66 22.17
CA GLY A 129 3.72 -9.63 23.58
C GLY A 129 4.95 -9.50 24.45
N GLY A 130 4.85 -9.76 25.71
CA GLY A 130 5.94 -9.70 26.65
C GLY A 130 5.76 -8.54 27.63
N ALA A 131 6.62 -7.53 27.63
CA ALA A 131 6.58 -6.49 28.66
C ALA A 131 5.67 -5.30 28.34
N ASN A 132 5.02 -5.28 27.18
CA ASN A 132 4.26 -4.11 26.67
C ASN A 132 2.74 -4.28 26.73
N GLU A 133 2.23 -5.40 27.17
CA GLU A 133 0.80 -5.72 27.06
C GLU A 133 -0.10 -4.67 27.71
N TYR A 134 0.36 -4.07 28.80
CA TYR A 134 -0.39 -3.05 29.52
C TYR A 134 -0.28 -1.64 28.94
N ASP A 135 0.77 -1.40 28.18
CA ASP A 135 1.06 -0.08 27.61
C ASP A 135 0.59 0.03 26.16
N SER A 136 0.37 -1.11 25.50
CA SER A 136 -0.01 -1.17 24.09
C SER A 136 -1.51 -1.00 23.90
N THR A 137 -1.88 -0.17 22.95
CA THR A 137 -3.27 -0.05 22.50
C THR A 137 -3.72 -1.30 21.75
N PHE A 138 -2.82 -1.88 20.94
CA PHE A 138 -3.01 -3.19 20.33
C PHE A 138 -1.64 -3.85 20.12
N GLN A 139 -1.65 -5.17 20.05
CA GLN A 139 -0.48 -5.99 19.78
C GLN A 139 -0.80 -6.98 18.68
N HIS A 140 0.13 -7.15 17.76
CA HIS A 140 -0.05 -8.01 16.60
C HIS A 140 -0.17 -9.48 16.99
N TRP A 141 0.69 -9.97 17.87
CA TRP A 141 0.80 -11.37 18.22
C TRP A 141 0.39 -11.72 19.67
N ALA A 142 0.16 -10.73 20.51
CA ALA A 142 0.04 -10.93 21.95
C ALA A 142 -1.05 -11.91 22.39
N THR A 143 -2.16 -11.94 21.70
CA THR A 143 -3.28 -12.83 21.98
C THR A 143 -3.50 -13.86 20.88
N ASP A 144 -2.59 -13.93 19.93
CA ASP A 144 -2.63 -14.90 18.85
C ASP A 144 -2.23 -16.29 19.36
N LEU A 145 -2.98 -17.30 18.97
CA LEU A 145 -2.71 -18.68 19.32
C LEU A 145 -1.38 -19.18 18.75
N THR A 146 -0.88 -18.58 17.67
CA THR A 146 0.27 -19.07 16.92
C THR A 146 1.60 -18.50 17.38
N TYR A 147 1.64 -17.32 17.99
CA TYR A 147 2.88 -16.58 18.24
C TYR A 147 3.13 -16.23 19.72
N GLY A 148 2.64 -16.99 20.63
CA GLY A 148 2.89 -16.80 22.04
C GLY A 148 1.63 -16.49 22.85
N GLY A 149 0.52 -16.27 22.20
CA GLY A 149 -0.77 -16.13 22.83
C GLY A 149 -1.44 -17.46 23.19
N GLU A 150 -0.96 -18.59 22.64
CA GLU A 150 -1.57 -19.90 22.82
C GLU A 150 -1.62 -20.36 24.28
N GLY A 151 -0.64 -20.04 25.08
CA GLY A 151 -0.61 -20.39 26.50
C GLY A 151 -1.55 -19.57 27.37
N ALA A 152 -1.91 -18.37 26.92
CA ALA A 152 -2.78 -17.44 27.64
C ALA A 152 -4.20 -17.35 27.05
N LYS A 153 -4.34 -17.70 25.79
CA LYS A 153 -5.59 -17.65 25.06
C LYS A 153 -6.62 -18.63 25.66
N GLY A 154 -7.80 -18.15 25.95
CA GLY A 154 -8.83 -18.94 26.64
C GLY A 154 -8.71 -18.94 28.17
N GLU A 155 -7.66 -18.37 28.77
CA GLU A 155 -7.60 -18.21 30.20
C GLU A 155 -8.59 -17.13 30.68
N ASN A 156 -9.35 -17.48 31.70
CA ASN A 156 -10.27 -16.56 32.34
C ASN A 156 -9.60 -15.86 33.52
N SER A 157 -8.78 -14.86 33.24
CA SER A 157 -8.12 -14.05 34.27
C SER A 157 -8.37 -12.56 34.05
N ASP A 158 -8.15 -11.74 35.06
CA ASP A 158 -8.30 -10.28 34.91
C ASP A 158 -7.33 -9.71 33.89
N VAL A 159 -6.12 -10.26 33.79
CA VAL A 159 -5.13 -9.89 32.80
C VAL A 159 -5.63 -10.20 31.39
N MET A 160 -6.15 -11.39 31.17
CA MET A 160 -6.67 -11.79 29.85
C MET A 160 -7.90 -11.00 29.46
N ARG A 161 -8.79 -10.68 30.40
CA ARG A 161 -9.92 -9.80 30.14
C ARG A 161 -9.47 -8.43 29.68
N PHE A 162 -8.46 -7.86 30.34
CA PHE A 162 -7.88 -6.58 29.95
C PHE A 162 -7.28 -6.66 28.54
N LEU A 163 -6.43 -7.62 28.27
CA LEU A 163 -5.78 -7.81 26.96
C LEU A 163 -6.82 -8.00 25.84
N ARG A 164 -7.79 -8.86 26.05
CA ARG A 164 -8.84 -9.15 25.07
C ARG A 164 -9.76 -7.98 24.78
N ASN A 165 -9.94 -7.07 25.73
CA ASN A 165 -10.68 -5.83 25.48
C ASN A 165 -9.93 -4.83 24.60
N HIS A 166 -8.62 -4.79 24.69
CA HIS A 166 -7.81 -3.72 24.11
C HIS A 166 -6.99 -4.20 22.88
N GLN A 167 -6.80 -5.49 22.77
CA GLN A 167 -5.93 -6.08 21.76
C GLN A 167 -6.68 -7.07 20.91
N LYS A 168 -6.76 -6.79 19.64
CA LYS A 168 -7.41 -7.61 18.65
C LYS A 168 -6.45 -7.85 17.51
N ASP A 169 -6.18 -9.10 17.23
CA ASP A 169 -5.30 -9.51 16.17
C ASP A 169 -6.12 -9.98 14.97
N SER A 170 -5.81 -9.47 13.82
CA SER A 170 -6.44 -9.84 12.55
C SER A 170 -6.26 -11.30 12.18
N TRP A 171 -5.23 -11.95 12.68
CA TRP A 171 -4.87 -13.34 12.35
C TRP A 171 -5.56 -14.34 13.25
N VAL A 172 -6.12 -13.89 14.35
CA VAL A 172 -6.76 -14.75 15.33
C VAL A 172 -7.99 -15.42 14.75
N GLY A 173 -7.99 -16.74 14.78
CA GLY A 173 -9.12 -17.55 14.37
C GLY A 173 -9.13 -17.95 12.91
N ASP A 174 -8.33 -17.33 12.08
CA ASP A 174 -8.40 -17.54 10.64
C ASP A 174 -7.15 -18.18 10.03
N TYR A 175 -6.14 -18.42 10.83
CA TYR A 175 -4.87 -18.97 10.36
C TYR A 175 -4.93 -20.49 10.16
N PRO A 176 -4.98 -21.02 8.91
CA PRO A 176 -5.27 -22.43 8.64
C PRO A 176 -4.23 -23.40 9.15
N THR A 177 -2.94 -22.98 9.18
CA THR A 177 -1.82 -23.82 9.58
C THR A 177 -1.93 -24.30 11.03
N TYR A 178 -2.61 -23.53 11.87
CA TYR A 178 -2.82 -23.83 13.28
C TYR A 178 -4.27 -24.14 13.60
N GLY A 179 -5.06 -24.53 12.63
CA GLY A 179 -6.46 -24.88 12.82
C GLY A 179 -7.35 -23.67 12.93
N GLY A 180 -7.25 -22.74 11.96
CA GLY A 180 -7.98 -21.46 11.96
C GLY A 180 -9.45 -21.54 12.33
N ALA A 181 -10.17 -22.58 11.88
CA ALA A 181 -11.54 -22.83 12.30
C ALA A 181 -11.67 -23.11 13.80
N ALA A 182 -10.66 -23.71 14.43
CA ALA A 182 -10.66 -24.03 15.84
C ALA A 182 -10.37 -22.85 16.76
N VAL A 183 -9.80 -21.78 16.22
CA VAL A 183 -9.41 -20.62 17.02
C VAL A 183 -10.23 -19.36 16.74
N ALA A 184 -11.36 -19.49 16.02
CA ALA A 184 -12.28 -18.38 15.77
C ALA A 184 -12.79 -17.75 17.10
N PRO A 185 -12.25 -16.62 17.55
CA PRO A 185 -12.55 -16.08 18.87
C PRO A 185 -13.90 -15.34 18.89
N LEU A 186 -14.65 -15.47 19.98
CA LEU A 186 -15.92 -14.76 20.13
C LEU A 186 -15.76 -13.23 20.13
N LEU A 187 -14.65 -12.73 20.66
CA LEU A 187 -14.36 -11.30 20.66
C LEU A 187 -13.97 -10.75 19.28
N GLY A 188 -13.80 -11.63 18.29
CA GLY A 188 -13.36 -11.23 16.97
C GLY A 188 -11.89 -10.82 16.92
N GLY A 189 -11.53 -10.09 15.91
CA GLY A 189 -10.21 -9.51 15.69
C GLY A 189 -10.31 -8.52 14.53
N TYR A 190 -9.43 -7.54 14.50
CA TYR A 190 -9.28 -6.67 13.35
C TYR A 190 -8.64 -7.45 12.21
N ASN A 191 -9.09 -7.18 11.02
CA ASN A 191 -8.52 -7.76 9.83
C ASN A 191 -7.89 -6.65 9.00
N MET A 192 -6.57 -6.57 9.05
CA MET A 192 -5.83 -5.60 8.25
C MET A 192 -5.84 -6.04 6.80
N LYS A 193 -6.25 -5.15 5.92
CA LYS A 193 -6.21 -5.35 4.48
C LYS A 193 -5.51 -4.18 3.83
N ASP A 194 -4.47 -4.47 3.07
CA ASP A 194 -3.85 -3.48 2.22
C ASP A 194 -4.86 -3.02 1.17
N PHE A 195 -5.26 -1.79 1.31
CA PHE A 195 -6.35 -1.23 0.54
C PHE A 195 -5.87 -0.55 -0.72
N GLU A 196 -4.73 0.06 -0.64
CA GLU A 196 -4.15 0.76 -1.76
C GLU A 196 -3.02 -0.04 -2.38
N GLY A 197 -3.01 -0.05 -3.66
CA GLY A 197 -1.84 -0.40 -4.41
C GLY A 197 -1.11 0.88 -4.82
N TRP A 198 -0.19 0.71 -5.68
CA TRP A 198 0.61 1.76 -6.27
C TRP A 198 -0.22 2.80 -7.02
N GLN A 199 -1.36 2.39 -7.53
CA GLN A 199 -2.30 3.19 -8.31
C GLN A 199 -3.62 3.44 -7.58
N GLY A 200 -3.62 3.39 -6.25
CA GLY A 200 -4.81 3.58 -5.45
C GLY A 200 -5.51 2.27 -5.13
N ARG A 201 -6.83 2.28 -5.12
CA ARG A 201 -7.65 1.12 -4.74
C ARG A 201 -7.40 -0.08 -5.64
N ASN A 202 -7.03 -1.16 -5.02
CA ASN A 202 -6.72 -2.39 -5.72
C ASN A 202 -7.78 -3.48 -5.46
N ASP A 203 -8.29 -3.58 -4.22
CA ASP A 203 -9.29 -4.57 -3.84
C ASP A 203 -10.33 -3.95 -2.90
N TYR A 204 -11.16 -3.11 -3.46
CA TYR A 204 -12.19 -2.39 -2.71
C TYR A 204 -13.23 -3.32 -2.07
N ASP A 205 -13.65 -4.36 -2.76
CA ASP A 205 -14.65 -5.30 -2.25
C ASP A 205 -14.10 -6.08 -1.04
N ALA A 206 -12.84 -6.52 -1.07
CA ALA A 206 -12.20 -7.16 0.06
C ALA A 206 -12.07 -6.21 1.25
N TYR A 207 -11.69 -4.95 1.00
CA TYR A 207 -11.61 -3.93 2.04
C TYR A 207 -12.97 -3.73 2.72
N ILE A 208 -14.04 -3.53 1.95
CA ILE A 208 -15.40 -3.36 2.50
C ILE A 208 -15.85 -4.60 3.26
N THR A 209 -15.60 -5.80 2.71
CA THR A 209 -15.92 -7.05 3.38
C THR A 209 -15.22 -7.18 4.73
N ASN A 210 -13.91 -6.92 4.78
CA ASN A 210 -13.13 -7.00 6.02
C ASN A 210 -13.59 -5.95 7.04
N LEU A 211 -13.82 -4.71 6.60
CA LEU A 211 -14.30 -3.62 7.46
C LEU A 211 -15.62 -3.99 8.15
N TYR A 212 -16.58 -4.50 7.41
CA TYR A 212 -17.92 -4.78 7.95
C TYR A 212 -18.04 -6.15 8.59
N THR A 213 -17.24 -7.15 8.26
CA THR A 213 -17.28 -8.47 8.92
C THR A 213 -16.40 -8.57 10.15
N HIS A 214 -15.24 -7.91 10.16
CA HIS A 214 -14.28 -8.01 11.26
C HIS A 214 -14.15 -6.71 12.06
N ASP A 215 -13.81 -5.62 11.41
CA ASP A 215 -13.36 -4.42 12.13
C ASP A 215 -14.52 -3.73 12.86
N LEU A 216 -15.66 -3.55 12.19
CA LEU A 216 -16.82 -2.89 12.80
C LEU A 216 -17.38 -3.66 13.98
N THR A 217 -17.53 -4.99 13.85
CA THR A 217 -18.04 -5.83 14.93
C THR A 217 -17.07 -5.90 16.11
N THR A 218 -15.78 -5.98 15.84
CA THR A 218 -14.74 -5.94 16.87
C THR A 218 -14.73 -4.59 17.59
N LYS A 219 -14.80 -3.49 16.84
CA LYS A 219 -14.89 -2.14 17.42
C LYS A 219 -16.14 -1.96 18.27
N PHE A 220 -17.27 -2.50 17.84
CA PHE A 220 -18.49 -2.50 18.63
C PHE A 220 -18.29 -3.20 19.98
N ILE A 221 -17.74 -4.42 19.98
CA ILE A 221 -17.46 -5.19 21.19
C ILE A 221 -16.50 -4.45 22.13
N GLN A 222 -15.54 -3.69 21.61
CA GLN A 222 -14.57 -2.94 22.41
C GLN A 222 -15.18 -1.81 23.25
N HIS A 223 -16.40 -1.37 22.99
CA HIS A 223 -17.12 -0.42 23.84
C HIS A 223 -17.63 -1.05 25.15
N TYR A 224 -17.52 -2.36 25.29
CA TYR A 224 -17.98 -3.11 26.45
C TYR A 224 -16.80 -3.79 27.15
N GLN A 225 -16.83 -3.88 28.48
CA GLN A 225 -15.84 -4.54 29.30
C GLN A 225 -16.26 -5.96 29.63
N ILE A 226 -15.37 -6.93 29.57
CA ILE A 226 -15.61 -8.32 29.93
C ILE A 226 -15.83 -8.41 31.45
N VAL A 227 -16.98 -8.95 31.84
CA VAL A 227 -17.34 -9.16 33.25
C VAL A 227 -17.48 -10.62 33.63
N ASP A 228 -17.70 -11.50 32.64
CA ASP A 228 -17.78 -12.94 32.85
C ASP A 228 -17.34 -13.70 31.59
N TRP A 229 -16.78 -14.89 31.81
CA TRP A 229 -16.21 -15.72 30.75
C TRP A 229 -16.44 -17.19 31.07
N GLU A 230 -17.16 -17.90 30.22
CA GLU A 230 -17.45 -19.32 30.36
C GLU A 230 -16.68 -20.12 29.31
N ASP A 231 -15.76 -20.99 29.76
CA ASP A 231 -15.02 -21.89 28.93
C ASP A 231 -15.83 -23.12 28.49
N GLY A 232 -15.50 -23.60 27.30
CA GLY A 232 -15.97 -24.91 26.83
C GLY A 232 -15.07 -26.06 27.31
N THR A 233 -15.25 -27.20 26.70
CA THR A 233 -14.41 -28.37 26.94
C THR A 233 -13.12 -28.28 26.09
N PRO A 234 -11.94 -28.53 26.66
CA PRO A 234 -10.72 -28.57 25.88
C PRO A 234 -10.79 -29.54 24.71
N VAL A 235 -10.35 -29.13 23.55
CA VAL A 235 -10.29 -29.94 22.33
C VAL A 235 -8.87 -29.94 21.76
N ASN A 236 -8.45 -31.06 21.15
CA ASN A 236 -7.17 -31.10 20.46
C ASN A 236 -7.34 -30.58 19.03
N VAL A 237 -6.61 -29.52 18.69
CA VAL A 237 -6.69 -28.85 17.37
C VAL A 237 -5.60 -29.31 16.40
N GLY A 238 -4.78 -30.27 16.82
CA GLY A 238 -3.68 -30.85 16.01
C GLY A 238 -2.36 -30.88 16.77
N GLY A 239 -1.57 -31.90 16.52
CA GLY A 239 -0.29 -32.08 17.21
C GLY A 239 -0.45 -32.20 18.72
N ALA A 240 0.34 -31.45 19.49
CA ALA A 240 0.30 -31.40 20.94
C ALA A 240 -0.58 -30.25 21.48
N VAL A 241 -1.26 -29.50 20.62
CA VAL A 241 -1.99 -28.28 21.00
C VAL A 241 -3.40 -28.66 21.46
N ASN A 242 -3.69 -28.37 22.73
CA ASN A 242 -5.05 -28.40 23.25
C ASN A 242 -5.57 -26.96 23.33
N TRP A 243 -6.74 -26.77 22.77
CA TRP A 243 -7.43 -25.48 22.79
C TRP A 243 -8.70 -25.58 23.66
N THR A 244 -8.88 -24.62 24.55
CA THR A 244 -10.13 -24.48 25.31
C THR A 244 -10.93 -23.32 24.69
N PRO A 245 -11.98 -23.62 23.91
CA PRO A 245 -12.78 -22.56 23.30
C PRO A 245 -13.57 -21.82 24.35
N GLU A 246 -13.64 -20.51 24.24
CA GLU A 246 -14.62 -19.72 24.95
C GLU A 246 -16.03 -20.03 24.40
N MET A 247 -16.97 -20.33 25.26
CA MET A 247 -18.36 -20.66 24.87
C MET A 247 -19.30 -19.48 25.06
N LYS A 248 -19.06 -18.67 26.09
CA LYS A 248 -19.88 -17.50 26.36
C LYS A 248 -19.05 -16.42 27.05
N ILE A 249 -19.19 -15.20 26.59
CA ILE A 249 -18.56 -14.02 27.18
C ILE A 249 -19.63 -12.99 27.45
N THR A 250 -19.69 -12.50 28.69
CA THR A 250 -20.59 -11.44 29.08
C THR A 250 -19.81 -10.15 29.30
N LEU A 251 -20.27 -9.09 28.67
CA LEU A 251 -19.64 -7.77 28.72
C LEU A 251 -20.68 -6.74 29.17
N LYS A 252 -20.22 -5.63 29.75
CA LYS A 252 -21.05 -4.50 30.13
C LYS A 252 -20.41 -3.18 29.72
N ASP A 253 -21.26 -2.21 29.39
CA ASP A 253 -20.82 -0.83 29.26
C ASP A 253 -20.94 -0.08 30.60
N GLU A 254 -20.57 1.20 30.59
CA GLU A 254 -20.62 2.08 31.77
C GLU A 254 -22.05 2.31 32.29
N ASP A 255 -23.07 2.23 31.44
CA ASP A 255 -24.47 2.41 31.78
C ASP A 255 -25.15 1.12 32.25
N GLY A 256 -24.42 0.00 32.20
CA GLY A 256 -24.91 -1.30 32.64
C GLY A 256 -25.61 -2.12 31.57
N SER A 257 -25.66 -1.67 30.32
CA SER A 257 -26.09 -2.48 29.17
C SER A 257 -25.23 -3.73 29.05
N THR A 258 -25.88 -4.85 28.81
CA THR A 258 -25.26 -6.18 28.84
C THR A 258 -25.17 -6.75 27.44
N LEU A 259 -23.93 -6.96 26.94
CA LEU A 259 -23.63 -7.65 25.70
C LEU A 259 -23.21 -9.10 26.03
N VAL A 260 -23.86 -10.07 25.40
CA VAL A 260 -23.54 -11.50 25.54
C VAL A 260 -23.09 -12.03 24.17
N LEU A 261 -21.95 -12.68 24.14
CA LEU A 261 -21.42 -13.39 22.98
C LEU A 261 -21.48 -14.90 23.27
N GLU A 262 -22.07 -15.67 22.37
CA GLU A 262 -22.20 -17.12 22.53
C GLU A 262 -21.76 -17.86 21.28
N ARG A 263 -21.02 -18.95 21.48
CA ARG A 263 -20.56 -19.85 20.43
C ARG A 263 -21.59 -20.95 20.17
N GLY A 264 -21.74 -21.33 18.89
CA GLY A 264 -22.73 -22.36 18.52
C GLY A 264 -22.32 -23.80 18.86
N SER A 265 -21.04 -24.11 18.97
CA SER A 265 -20.55 -25.45 19.29
C SER A 265 -19.16 -25.41 19.91
N ASN A 266 -18.90 -26.36 20.81
CA ASN A 266 -17.55 -26.61 21.36
C ASN A 266 -16.61 -27.41 20.41
N ASP A 267 -17.16 -28.04 19.38
CA ASP A 267 -16.42 -28.94 18.49
C ASP A 267 -15.95 -28.20 17.23
N PRO A 268 -14.63 -27.99 17.07
CA PRO A 268 -14.07 -27.32 15.88
C PRO A 268 -14.37 -28.00 14.54
N ALA A 269 -14.72 -29.30 14.57
CA ALA A 269 -15.10 -30.04 13.37
C ALA A 269 -16.51 -29.70 12.86
N GLN A 270 -17.30 -29.03 13.68
CA GLN A 270 -18.67 -28.63 13.33
C GLN A 270 -18.69 -27.21 12.76
N ALA A 271 -19.50 -26.99 11.74
CA ALA A 271 -19.68 -25.64 11.16
C ALA A 271 -20.17 -24.63 12.23
N ALA A 272 -21.03 -25.06 13.14
CA ALA A 272 -21.54 -24.23 14.23
C ALA A 272 -20.45 -23.74 15.21
N TYR A 273 -19.24 -24.29 15.19
CA TYR A 273 -18.11 -23.77 15.96
C TYR A 273 -17.81 -22.30 15.63
N ARG A 274 -17.95 -21.92 14.39
CA ARG A 274 -17.74 -20.54 13.93
C ARG A 274 -18.97 -19.64 14.09
N ASP A 275 -20.13 -20.19 14.42
CA ASP A 275 -21.34 -19.41 14.66
C ASP A 275 -21.19 -18.59 15.95
N ARG A 276 -21.47 -17.31 15.84
CA ARG A 276 -21.48 -16.37 16.94
C ARG A 276 -22.85 -15.70 17.02
N THR A 277 -23.46 -15.76 18.20
CA THR A 277 -24.66 -14.97 18.52
C THR A 277 -24.26 -13.82 19.44
N MET A 278 -24.62 -12.60 19.07
CA MET A 278 -24.45 -11.43 19.92
C MET A 278 -25.82 -10.94 20.36
N THR A 279 -26.00 -10.83 21.68
CA THR A 279 -27.27 -10.39 22.32
C THR A 279 -27.00 -9.15 23.17
N LEU A 280 -27.66 -8.04 22.86
CA LEU A 280 -27.59 -6.82 23.66
C LEU A 280 -28.89 -6.58 24.39
N ASP A 281 -28.82 -6.51 25.72
CA ASP A 281 -29.98 -6.33 26.61
C ASP A 281 -31.17 -7.30 26.31
N GLY A 282 -30.82 -8.54 26.00
CA GLY A 282 -31.76 -9.61 25.69
C GLY A 282 -32.23 -9.68 24.24
N LYS A 283 -31.78 -8.76 23.35
CA LYS A 283 -32.14 -8.73 21.93
C LYS A 283 -30.96 -9.20 21.07
N VAL A 284 -31.21 -10.11 20.13
CA VAL A 284 -30.20 -10.58 19.19
C VAL A 284 -29.89 -9.47 18.22
N ILE A 285 -28.61 -9.06 18.19
CA ILE A 285 -28.08 -8.02 17.29
C ILE A 285 -27.14 -8.56 16.19
N ALA A 286 -26.60 -9.78 16.37
CA ALA A 286 -25.79 -10.46 15.36
C ALA A 286 -25.94 -11.97 15.51
N ARG A 287 -25.78 -12.68 14.38
CA ARG A 287 -25.83 -14.15 14.33
C ARG A 287 -25.15 -14.69 13.08
N GLY A 288 -24.69 -15.94 13.15
CA GLY A 288 -24.08 -16.67 12.06
C GLY A 288 -22.57 -16.76 12.16
N ALA A 289 -21.96 -17.45 11.21
CA ALA A 289 -20.53 -17.65 11.14
C ALA A 289 -19.84 -16.43 10.50
N VAL A 290 -18.86 -15.88 11.19
CA VAL A 290 -18.02 -14.80 10.66
C VAL A 290 -17.23 -15.34 9.47
N SER A 291 -17.09 -14.54 8.41
CA SER A 291 -16.22 -14.86 7.28
C SER A 291 -14.80 -15.14 7.78
N GLN A 292 -14.10 -16.06 7.12
CA GLN A 292 -12.71 -16.32 7.48
C GLN A 292 -11.84 -15.17 7.02
N GLY A 293 -10.98 -14.75 7.90
CA GLY A 293 -9.99 -13.72 7.89
C GLY A 293 -9.60 -13.02 6.61
N ASP A 294 -8.35 -12.95 6.38
CA ASP A 294 -7.82 -12.21 5.22
C ASP A 294 -8.23 -12.91 3.90
N ARG A 295 -9.30 -12.41 3.29
CA ARG A 295 -9.81 -12.94 2.02
C ARG A 295 -9.03 -12.31 0.87
N THR A 296 -8.36 -13.16 0.11
CA THR A 296 -7.71 -12.73 -1.13
C THR A 296 -8.74 -12.40 -2.22
N ASP A 297 -8.31 -11.71 -3.27
CA ASP A 297 -9.12 -11.47 -4.47
C ASP A 297 -9.72 -12.77 -5.04
N ASP A 298 -8.94 -13.85 -5.02
CA ASP A 298 -9.39 -15.16 -5.49
C ASP A 298 -10.46 -15.76 -4.57
N ASP A 299 -10.32 -15.60 -3.26
CA ASP A 299 -11.34 -16.03 -2.30
C ASP A 299 -12.65 -15.30 -2.49
N ILE A 300 -12.61 -13.99 -2.74
CA ILE A 300 -13.81 -13.18 -2.97
C ILE A 300 -14.49 -13.59 -4.28
N ARG A 301 -13.73 -13.69 -5.36
CA ARG A 301 -14.27 -14.11 -6.67
C ARG A 301 -14.91 -15.50 -6.64
N ASN A 302 -14.33 -16.41 -5.89
CA ASN A 302 -14.79 -17.80 -5.80
C ASN A 302 -15.78 -18.04 -4.63
N GLY A 303 -16.08 -17.01 -3.83
CA GLY A 303 -16.93 -17.13 -2.65
C GLY A 303 -16.34 -17.96 -1.53
N ASN A 304 -15.05 -18.23 -1.57
CA ASN A 304 -14.33 -18.98 -0.54
C ASN A 304 -14.28 -18.18 0.76
N LYS A 305 -14.16 -18.89 1.88
CA LYS A 305 -14.07 -18.31 3.22
C LYS A 305 -15.25 -17.37 3.60
N LYS A 306 -16.30 -17.37 2.80
CA LYS A 306 -17.49 -16.56 3.04
C LYS A 306 -18.28 -17.13 4.21
N GLY A 307 -18.59 -16.28 5.19
CA GLY A 307 -19.42 -16.61 6.33
C GLY A 307 -20.92 -16.54 6.05
N THR A 308 -21.70 -16.65 7.12
CA THR A 308 -23.17 -16.50 7.12
C THR A 308 -23.61 -15.37 8.05
N GLU A 309 -22.69 -14.60 8.59
CA GLU A 309 -22.99 -13.56 9.57
C GLU A 309 -23.93 -12.50 9.01
N SER A 310 -24.93 -12.17 9.83
CA SER A 310 -25.76 -10.98 9.64
C SER A 310 -25.95 -10.26 10.96
N TYR A 311 -26.06 -8.93 10.93
CA TYR A 311 -26.23 -8.14 12.13
C TYR A 311 -27.04 -6.86 11.90
N LEU A 312 -27.57 -6.33 13.01
CA LEU A 312 -28.05 -4.98 13.14
C LEU A 312 -27.42 -4.38 14.41
N LEU A 313 -26.28 -3.70 14.24
CA LEU A 313 -25.49 -3.18 15.35
C LEU A 313 -25.93 -1.77 15.74
N PRO A 314 -26.40 -1.51 16.96
CA PRO A 314 -26.63 -0.16 17.46
C PRO A 314 -25.31 0.61 17.56
N TRP A 315 -25.27 1.80 16.95
CA TRP A 315 -24.11 2.66 17.00
C TRP A 315 -24.47 4.01 17.61
N ILE A 316 -24.03 4.20 18.83
CA ILE A 316 -24.42 5.32 19.68
C ILE A 316 -23.24 6.25 19.99
N TRP A 317 -22.11 6.07 19.34
CA TRP A 317 -20.89 6.84 19.59
C TRP A 317 -20.53 7.74 18.40
N ASP A 318 -20.03 8.93 18.71
CA ASP A 318 -19.45 9.82 17.72
C ASP A 318 -18.08 9.28 17.28
N ALA A 319 -17.82 9.24 15.99
CA ALA A 319 -16.60 8.67 15.42
C ALA A 319 -15.31 9.46 15.77
N LYS A 320 -15.44 10.76 16.05
CA LYS A 320 -14.29 11.63 16.33
C LYS A 320 -13.97 11.70 17.83
N THR A 321 -15.01 11.82 18.66
CA THR A 321 -14.85 12.03 20.10
C THR A 321 -14.93 10.74 20.91
N GLY A 322 -15.57 9.70 20.37
CA GLY A 322 -15.91 8.48 21.12
C GLY A 322 -17.03 8.65 22.15
N GLU A 323 -17.57 9.87 22.28
CA GLU A 323 -18.66 10.16 23.21
C GLU A 323 -20.02 9.68 22.67
N LYS A 324 -20.97 9.42 23.56
CA LYS A 324 -22.32 9.05 23.15
C LYS A 324 -23.02 10.20 22.44
N VAL A 325 -23.63 9.89 21.31
CA VAL A 325 -24.43 10.86 20.53
C VAL A 325 -25.81 11.06 21.14
N LYS A 326 -26.52 12.11 20.72
CA LYS A 326 -27.93 12.31 21.07
C LYS A 326 -28.78 11.22 20.42
N SER A 327 -29.94 10.92 21.04
CA SER A 327 -30.86 9.88 20.59
C SER A 327 -31.27 10.01 19.10
N GLU A 328 -31.47 11.23 18.63
CA GLU A 328 -31.81 11.49 17.22
C GLU A 328 -30.68 11.18 16.23
N ASP A 329 -29.42 11.10 16.70
CA ASP A 329 -28.23 10.84 15.90
C ASP A 329 -27.72 9.40 16.02
N GLU A 330 -28.36 8.59 16.88
CA GLU A 330 -28.14 7.15 16.91
C GLU A 330 -28.45 6.52 15.56
N LYS A 331 -27.70 5.49 15.21
CA LYS A 331 -27.88 4.73 13.97
C LYS A 331 -27.67 3.24 14.22
N LEU A 332 -28.13 2.43 13.28
CA LEU A 332 -27.91 0.99 13.32
C LEU A 332 -27.19 0.62 12.01
N TYR A 333 -26.07 -0.11 12.12
CA TYR A 333 -25.41 -0.66 10.94
C TYR A 333 -25.95 -2.06 10.65
N HIS A 334 -26.30 -2.29 9.40
CA HIS A 334 -26.76 -3.59 8.93
C HIS A 334 -25.83 -4.17 7.88
N TRP A 335 -25.54 -5.43 8.06
CA TRP A 335 -24.76 -6.25 7.14
C TRP A 335 -25.41 -7.63 7.04
N ASN A 336 -25.39 -8.20 5.83
CA ASN A 336 -25.78 -9.57 5.59
C ASN A 336 -24.84 -10.21 4.58
N THR A 337 -23.93 -11.05 5.05
CA THR A 337 -22.92 -11.69 4.20
C THR A 337 -23.55 -12.48 3.04
N GLN A 338 -24.68 -13.14 3.28
CA GLN A 338 -25.38 -13.92 2.25
C GLN A 338 -26.41 -13.11 1.45
N GLY A 339 -26.75 -11.91 1.89
CA GLY A 339 -27.87 -11.14 1.36
C GLY A 339 -29.24 -11.74 1.74
N GLY A 340 -30.30 -11.16 1.20
CA GLY A 340 -31.69 -11.59 1.44
C GLY A 340 -32.36 -10.84 2.58
N THR A 341 -33.49 -11.40 3.03
CA THR A 341 -34.39 -10.76 4.00
C THR A 341 -34.09 -11.24 5.43
N THR A 342 -33.95 -10.28 6.35
CA THR A 342 -33.77 -10.55 7.79
C THR A 342 -34.72 -9.70 8.61
N GLN A 343 -35.08 -10.21 9.80
CA GLN A 343 -35.91 -9.48 10.76
C GLN A 343 -35.12 -9.25 12.05
N TRP A 344 -35.25 -8.03 12.59
CA TRP A 344 -34.51 -7.57 13.75
C TRP A 344 -35.42 -6.85 14.72
N GLU A 345 -35.24 -7.09 16.00
CA GLU A 345 -35.85 -6.34 17.08
C GLU A 345 -35.05 -5.06 17.33
N LEU A 346 -35.73 -3.93 17.39
CA LEU A 346 -35.10 -2.63 17.60
C LEU A 346 -34.69 -2.40 19.05
N PRO A 347 -33.65 -1.60 19.32
CA PRO A 347 -33.37 -1.10 20.67
C PRO A 347 -34.59 -0.40 21.27
N ASP A 348 -34.71 -0.37 22.61
CA ASP A 348 -35.87 0.23 23.30
C ASP A 348 -36.07 1.71 22.93
N SER A 349 -34.99 2.45 22.74
CA SER A 349 -35.02 3.86 22.28
C SER A 349 -35.57 4.05 20.84
N TRP A 350 -35.83 2.96 20.11
CA TRP A 350 -36.35 2.95 18.73
C TRP A 350 -37.72 2.29 18.62
N ALA A 351 -38.16 1.58 19.64
CA ALA A 351 -39.35 0.68 19.57
C ALA A 351 -40.67 1.42 19.28
N ASP A 352 -40.77 2.69 19.67
CA ASP A 352 -41.97 3.54 19.47
C ASP A 352 -42.03 4.23 18.11
N LEU A 353 -40.99 4.09 17.28
CA LEU A 353 -40.98 4.65 15.94
C LEU A 353 -41.99 3.94 15.04
N LYS A 354 -42.65 4.68 14.14
CA LYS A 354 -43.55 4.12 13.14
C LYS A 354 -42.80 3.58 11.92
N ASP A 355 -41.73 4.23 11.58
CA ASP A 355 -40.86 3.87 10.49
C ASP A 355 -39.43 4.35 10.73
N VAL A 356 -38.50 3.80 9.95
CA VAL A 356 -37.10 4.16 9.93
C VAL A 356 -36.66 4.40 8.49
N LYS A 357 -35.56 5.13 8.34
CA LYS A 357 -34.91 5.34 7.02
C LYS A 357 -33.72 4.41 6.91
N VAL A 358 -33.65 3.70 5.80
CA VAL A 358 -32.56 2.77 5.47
C VAL A 358 -31.82 3.30 4.24
N TYR A 359 -30.52 3.39 4.34
CA TYR A 359 -29.66 3.84 3.25
C TYR A 359 -28.62 2.76 2.95
N LYS A 360 -28.39 2.51 1.66
CA LYS A 360 -27.23 1.76 1.20
C LYS A 360 -25.99 2.66 1.32
N LEU A 361 -24.92 2.13 1.90
CA LEU A 361 -23.65 2.85 2.02
C LEU A 361 -22.77 2.56 0.81
N THR A 362 -22.28 3.60 0.17
CA THR A 362 -21.40 3.55 -1.00
C THR A 362 -20.35 4.65 -0.87
N ASP A 363 -19.42 4.75 -1.84
CA ASP A 363 -18.48 5.87 -1.96
C ASP A 363 -19.17 7.24 -2.03
N LEU A 364 -20.43 7.26 -2.42
CA LEU A 364 -21.25 8.48 -2.45
C LEU A 364 -21.93 8.78 -1.10
N GLY A 365 -21.59 8.04 -0.07
CA GLY A 365 -22.20 8.12 1.25
C GLY A 365 -23.54 7.36 1.32
N LYS A 366 -24.57 7.99 1.88
CA LYS A 366 -25.90 7.43 2.02
C LYS A 366 -26.68 7.52 0.71
N THR A 367 -26.95 6.38 0.09
CA THR A 367 -27.66 6.29 -1.18
C THR A 367 -28.91 5.40 -1.04
N GLU A 368 -29.78 5.37 -2.06
CA GLU A 368 -30.94 4.49 -2.15
C GLU A 368 -31.85 4.53 -0.89
N GLU A 369 -32.28 5.74 -0.48
CA GLU A 369 -33.17 5.91 0.68
C GLU A 369 -34.43 5.05 0.57
N LYS A 370 -34.67 4.22 1.55
CA LYS A 370 -35.92 3.43 1.71
C LYS A 370 -36.57 3.75 3.05
N THR A 371 -37.89 3.76 3.07
CA THR A 371 -38.67 3.82 4.31
C THR A 371 -39.11 2.41 4.68
N VAL A 372 -38.79 1.99 5.91
CA VAL A 372 -39.16 0.67 6.45
C VAL A 372 -40.05 0.86 7.66
N ASN A 373 -41.22 0.22 7.63
CA ASN A 373 -42.18 0.29 8.78
C ASN A 373 -41.68 -0.51 9.95
N VAL A 374 -41.90 0.03 11.15
CA VAL A 374 -41.70 -0.69 12.42
C VAL A 374 -43.02 -1.36 12.79
N VAL A 375 -42.98 -2.67 13.01
CA VAL A 375 -44.15 -3.48 13.41
C VAL A 375 -43.80 -4.24 14.67
N ASP A 376 -44.51 -3.98 15.74
CA ASP A 376 -44.29 -4.60 17.07
C ASP A 376 -42.81 -4.49 17.53
N GLY A 377 -42.21 -3.30 17.35
CA GLY A 377 -40.84 -3.03 17.71
C GLY A 377 -39.77 -3.72 16.84
N LYS A 378 -40.17 -4.25 15.68
CA LYS A 378 -39.28 -4.97 14.74
C LYS A 378 -39.29 -4.34 13.37
N ILE A 379 -38.16 -4.52 12.67
CA ILE A 379 -38.02 -4.16 11.25
C ILE A 379 -37.63 -5.38 10.43
N THR A 380 -38.05 -5.38 9.17
CA THR A 380 -37.64 -6.37 8.18
C THR A 380 -36.78 -5.66 7.13
N LEU A 381 -35.54 -6.12 6.98
CA LEU A 381 -34.55 -5.56 6.05
C LEU A 381 -34.30 -6.55 4.92
N GLU A 382 -34.26 -6.02 3.72
CA GLU A 382 -33.77 -6.72 2.53
C GLU A 382 -32.42 -6.13 2.13
N ALA A 383 -31.41 -6.95 2.07
CA ALA A 383 -30.03 -6.53 1.78
C ALA A 383 -29.43 -7.32 0.63
N GLU A 384 -28.58 -6.66 -0.14
CA GLU A 384 -27.69 -7.33 -1.08
C GLU A 384 -26.55 -8.04 -0.29
N SER A 385 -26.00 -9.10 -0.89
CA SER A 385 -24.88 -9.84 -0.30
C SER A 385 -23.65 -8.94 -0.16
N GLU A 386 -23.07 -8.89 1.05
CA GLU A 386 -21.85 -8.15 1.35
C GLU A 386 -21.91 -6.65 1.02
N VAL A 387 -23.08 -6.06 1.23
CA VAL A 387 -23.32 -4.62 1.07
C VAL A 387 -23.71 -4.01 2.40
N PRO A 388 -23.05 -2.94 2.84
CA PRO A 388 -23.38 -2.27 4.09
C PRO A 388 -24.57 -1.33 3.96
N TYR A 389 -25.38 -1.29 5.01
CA TYR A 389 -26.52 -0.37 5.15
C TYR A 389 -26.46 0.36 6.49
N VAL A 390 -27.05 1.54 6.53
CA VAL A 390 -27.31 2.26 7.80
C VAL A 390 -28.79 2.56 7.95
N VAL A 391 -29.30 2.34 9.14
CA VAL A 391 -30.68 2.63 9.55
C VAL A 391 -30.65 3.85 10.47
N CYS A 392 -31.52 4.82 10.21
CA CYS A 392 -31.62 6.09 10.93
C CYS A 392 -33.04 6.38 11.41
N LYS A 393 -33.16 7.14 12.52
CA LYS A 393 -34.45 7.59 13.10
C LYS A 393 -35.15 8.68 12.30
N GLY A 394 -34.96 8.77 11.03
CA GLY A 394 -35.54 9.79 10.16
C GLY A 394 -34.59 10.09 9.01
N LYS A 395 -35.02 10.98 8.15
CA LYS A 395 -34.22 11.39 7.00
C LYS A 395 -32.92 12.06 7.49
N LYS A 396 -31.80 11.58 6.97
CA LYS A 396 -30.49 12.19 7.18
C LYS A 396 -29.95 12.71 5.86
N GLU A 397 -29.39 13.89 5.88
CA GLU A 397 -28.68 14.40 4.72
C GLU A 397 -27.40 13.62 4.47
N ASN A 398 -27.04 13.53 3.19
CA ASN A 398 -25.77 12.94 2.83
C ASN A 398 -24.62 13.90 3.14
N ILE A 399 -23.43 13.37 3.33
CA ILE A 399 -22.22 14.19 3.38
C ILE A 399 -22.00 14.84 2.02
N LYS A 400 -21.42 16.04 2.03
CA LYS A 400 -20.94 16.65 0.80
C LYS A 400 -19.62 15.99 0.44
N VAL A 401 -19.58 15.25 -0.65
CA VAL A 401 -18.36 14.67 -1.19
C VAL A 401 -17.64 15.72 -2.03
N THR A 402 -16.36 15.92 -1.78
CA THR A 402 -15.49 16.80 -2.55
C THR A 402 -14.51 15.96 -3.35
N TRP A 403 -14.57 16.08 -4.68
CA TRP A 403 -13.72 15.31 -5.58
C TRP A 403 -12.46 16.10 -5.95
N SER A 404 -11.29 15.51 -5.75
CA SER A 404 -10.01 16.01 -6.27
C SER A 404 -9.64 17.46 -5.86
N GLU A 405 -10.09 17.92 -4.71
CA GLU A 405 -9.74 19.26 -4.26
C GLU A 405 -8.22 19.41 -4.10
N GLY A 406 -7.64 20.40 -4.78
CA GLY A 406 -6.20 20.70 -4.75
C GLY A 406 -5.33 19.74 -5.55
N MET A 407 -5.90 18.91 -6.42
CA MET A 407 -5.18 17.95 -7.25
C MET A 407 -5.08 18.36 -8.72
N HIS A 408 -5.34 19.59 -9.06
CA HIS A 408 -5.32 20.16 -10.42
C HIS A 408 -6.36 19.61 -11.40
N ILE A 409 -7.08 18.54 -11.06
CA ILE A 409 -8.10 17.87 -11.86
C ILE A 409 -9.25 17.40 -10.97
N VAL A 410 -10.47 17.42 -11.47
CA VAL A 410 -11.65 16.99 -10.71
C VAL A 410 -11.91 15.51 -10.94
N ASP A 411 -12.23 14.78 -9.85
CA ASP A 411 -12.58 13.36 -9.85
C ASP A 411 -11.55 12.47 -10.57
N ALA A 412 -10.33 12.57 -10.13
CA ALA A 412 -9.16 11.90 -10.72
C ALA A 412 -9.28 10.36 -10.73
N GLY A 413 -10.01 9.77 -9.80
CA GLY A 413 -10.25 8.32 -9.67
C GLY A 413 -11.66 7.91 -10.11
N PHE A 414 -12.40 8.77 -10.79
CA PHE A 414 -13.76 8.49 -11.30
C PHE A 414 -14.77 8.03 -10.25
N ASN A 415 -14.53 8.35 -8.99
CA ASN A 415 -15.34 7.91 -7.86
C ASN A 415 -16.74 8.55 -7.81
N SER A 416 -16.98 9.65 -8.53
CA SER A 416 -18.32 10.22 -8.67
C SER A 416 -19.28 9.31 -9.44
N GLY A 417 -18.75 8.34 -10.19
CA GLY A 417 -19.52 7.48 -11.08
C GLY A 417 -20.05 8.20 -12.34
N SER A 418 -19.53 9.41 -12.63
CA SER A 418 -19.96 10.25 -13.78
C SER A 418 -18.76 10.74 -14.58
N LEU A 419 -18.99 11.04 -15.85
CA LEU A 419 -18.04 11.72 -16.74
C LEU A 419 -18.48 13.14 -17.07
N ASP A 420 -19.41 13.72 -16.31
CA ASP A 420 -19.98 15.06 -16.59
C ASP A 420 -18.94 16.19 -16.50
N MET A 421 -17.84 15.98 -15.79
CA MET A 421 -16.71 16.90 -15.71
C MET A 421 -15.81 16.88 -16.94
N TRP A 422 -16.04 15.94 -17.86
CA TRP A 422 -15.24 15.76 -19.05
C TRP A 422 -15.99 16.19 -20.32
N THR A 423 -15.29 16.79 -21.26
CA THR A 423 -15.82 17.12 -22.56
C THR A 423 -15.45 16.02 -23.55
N LYS A 424 -16.48 15.37 -24.09
CA LYS A 424 -16.32 14.28 -25.08
C LYS A 424 -16.24 14.84 -26.49
N ALA A 425 -15.33 14.27 -27.31
CA ALA A 425 -15.30 14.46 -28.76
C ALA A 425 -15.05 13.10 -29.47
N GLY A 426 -15.46 13.01 -30.73
CA GLY A 426 -15.37 11.78 -31.54
C GLY A 426 -16.61 10.91 -31.46
N GLU A 427 -16.64 9.89 -32.35
CA GLU A 427 -17.83 9.03 -32.57
C GLU A 427 -17.88 7.83 -31.63
N GLY A 428 -16.75 7.48 -30.98
CA GLY A 428 -16.64 6.39 -30.01
C GLY A 428 -17.43 6.66 -28.73
N THR A 429 -17.38 5.73 -27.81
CA THR A 429 -18.08 5.80 -26.53
C THR A 429 -17.10 6.00 -25.36
N ALA A 430 -17.55 6.76 -24.38
CA ALA A 430 -16.89 6.91 -23.09
C ALA A 430 -17.91 6.67 -21.98
N GLN A 431 -17.57 5.83 -21.02
CA GLN A 431 -18.46 5.49 -19.92
C GLN A 431 -17.67 5.13 -18.67
N ILE A 432 -18.31 5.21 -17.50
CA ILE A 432 -17.77 4.61 -16.28
C ILE A 432 -17.98 3.10 -16.35
N ALA A 433 -16.90 2.36 -16.19
CA ALA A 433 -16.93 0.92 -15.97
C ALA A 433 -16.48 0.63 -14.54
N LYS A 434 -16.74 -0.57 -14.04
CA LYS A 434 -16.23 -1.03 -12.76
C LYS A 434 -15.35 -2.26 -12.96
N SER A 435 -14.28 -2.34 -12.15
CA SER A 435 -13.48 -3.56 -12.09
C SER A 435 -14.26 -4.71 -11.45
N GLN A 436 -13.69 -5.90 -11.46
CA GLN A 436 -14.22 -7.05 -10.72
C GLN A 436 -14.36 -6.80 -9.22
N HIS A 437 -13.65 -5.81 -8.67
CA HIS A 437 -13.68 -5.39 -7.28
C HIS A 437 -14.36 -4.03 -7.07
N SER A 438 -15.25 -3.68 -7.98
CA SER A 438 -16.10 -2.48 -7.93
C SER A 438 -15.37 -1.13 -8.03
N ASN A 439 -14.10 -1.10 -8.39
CA ASN A 439 -13.38 0.15 -8.64
C ASN A 439 -13.92 0.83 -9.91
N PRO A 440 -14.38 2.08 -9.83
CA PRO A 440 -14.81 2.82 -11.01
C PRO A 440 -13.61 3.27 -11.84
N MET A 441 -13.78 3.33 -13.17
CA MET A 441 -12.75 3.74 -14.11
C MET A 441 -13.38 4.28 -15.39
N MET A 442 -12.65 5.08 -16.16
CA MET A 442 -13.07 5.51 -17.49
C MET A 442 -12.79 4.40 -18.51
N LYS A 443 -13.80 3.96 -19.22
CA LYS A 443 -13.70 3.03 -20.36
C LYS A 443 -13.97 3.77 -21.67
N LEU A 444 -13.06 3.60 -22.63
CA LEU A 444 -13.18 4.16 -23.99
C LEU A 444 -13.25 3.04 -25.03
N ASP A 445 -14.21 3.16 -25.96
CA ASP A 445 -14.39 2.27 -27.10
C ASP A 445 -14.49 3.09 -28.40
N GLY A 446 -13.87 2.62 -29.49
CA GLY A 446 -13.84 3.33 -30.77
C GLY A 446 -12.99 4.60 -30.71
N LYS A 447 -13.13 5.47 -31.72
CA LYS A 447 -12.38 6.74 -31.79
C LYS A 447 -13.06 7.81 -30.96
N VAL A 448 -12.45 8.15 -29.82
CA VAL A 448 -13.02 9.08 -28.84
C VAL A 448 -11.92 9.79 -28.05
N SER A 449 -12.19 11.00 -27.63
CA SER A 449 -11.37 11.74 -26.68
C SER A 449 -12.21 12.35 -25.57
N MET A 450 -11.62 12.44 -24.38
CA MET A 450 -12.19 13.04 -23.18
C MET A 450 -11.22 14.10 -22.68
N THR A 451 -11.68 15.32 -22.51
CA THR A 451 -10.84 16.48 -22.14
C THR A 451 -11.36 17.14 -20.88
N GLN A 452 -10.44 17.46 -19.98
CA GLN A 452 -10.71 18.27 -18.79
C GLN A 452 -9.67 19.39 -18.66
N LYS A 453 -10.11 20.55 -18.18
CA LYS A 453 -9.20 21.67 -17.87
C LYS A 453 -8.47 21.41 -16.55
N LEU A 454 -7.16 21.68 -16.53
CA LEU A 454 -6.37 21.65 -15.31
C LEU A 454 -6.43 23.02 -14.60
N THR A 455 -6.39 23.01 -13.28
CA THR A 455 -6.49 24.18 -12.42
C THR A 455 -5.26 24.33 -11.52
N ASP A 456 -5.06 25.52 -10.99
CA ASP A 456 -4.09 25.82 -9.93
C ASP A 456 -2.62 25.47 -10.26
N LEU A 457 -2.30 25.48 -11.56
CA LEU A 457 -0.91 25.26 -12.02
C LEU A 457 -0.10 26.54 -11.88
N GLU A 458 1.09 26.43 -11.33
CA GLU A 458 2.04 27.54 -11.23
C GLU A 458 2.82 27.72 -12.53
N ALA A 459 2.72 28.90 -13.12
CA ALA A 459 3.41 29.23 -14.38
C ALA A 459 4.92 29.03 -14.27
N GLY A 460 5.50 28.35 -15.26
CA GLY A 460 6.93 28.06 -15.33
C GLY A 460 7.39 26.85 -14.50
N LYS A 461 6.53 26.26 -13.70
CA LYS A 461 6.82 25.01 -13.00
C LYS A 461 6.64 23.81 -13.94
N GLN A 462 7.48 22.81 -13.77
CA GLN A 462 7.33 21.53 -14.44
C GLN A 462 6.43 20.60 -13.60
N TYR A 463 5.57 19.86 -14.29
CA TYR A 463 4.68 18.87 -13.72
C TYR A 463 4.87 17.51 -14.37
N ALA A 464 4.66 16.46 -13.60
CA ALA A 464 4.48 15.11 -14.06
C ALA A 464 3.00 14.73 -13.92
N VAL A 465 2.42 14.22 -15.00
CA VAL A 465 1.10 13.62 -15.02
C VAL A 465 1.26 12.12 -15.08
N LEU A 466 0.64 11.42 -14.15
CA LEU A 466 0.60 9.97 -14.07
C LEU A 466 -0.85 9.54 -14.30
N VAL A 467 -1.07 8.69 -15.30
CA VAL A 467 -2.40 8.14 -15.59
C VAL A 467 -2.30 6.63 -15.63
N GLY A 468 -3.05 5.96 -14.80
CA GLY A 468 -3.19 4.51 -14.85
C GLY A 468 -3.90 4.09 -16.14
N VAL A 469 -3.26 3.24 -16.94
CA VAL A 469 -3.77 2.80 -18.25
C VAL A 469 -3.72 1.28 -18.36
N ASP A 470 -4.85 0.67 -18.75
CA ASP A 470 -4.93 -0.71 -19.23
C ASP A 470 -5.55 -0.69 -20.64
N ASN A 471 -4.71 -0.80 -21.66
CA ASN A 471 -5.14 -0.73 -23.05
C ASN A 471 -5.30 -2.14 -23.64
N ARG A 472 -6.51 -2.66 -23.61
CA ARG A 472 -6.90 -3.99 -24.13
C ARG A 472 -7.30 -3.97 -25.60
N SER A 473 -6.58 -3.18 -26.37
CA SER A 473 -6.87 -2.97 -27.79
C SER A 473 -5.55 -2.79 -28.55
N ASP A 474 -5.55 -3.11 -29.83
CA ASP A 474 -4.47 -2.76 -30.74
C ASP A 474 -4.49 -1.28 -31.14
N ALA A 475 -5.58 -0.59 -30.80
CA ALA A 475 -5.69 0.84 -31.05
C ALA A 475 -4.81 1.63 -30.06
N LYS A 476 -4.19 2.68 -30.60
CA LYS A 476 -3.41 3.61 -29.77
C LYS A 476 -4.31 4.32 -28.76
N ALA A 477 -3.93 4.25 -27.50
CA ALA A 477 -4.47 5.04 -26.41
C ALA A 477 -3.44 6.08 -25.98
N SER A 478 -3.83 7.34 -25.83
CA SER A 478 -2.91 8.45 -25.59
C SER A 478 -3.39 9.41 -24.51
N VAL A 479 -2.46 10.08 -23.89
CA VAL A 479 -2.69 11.25 -23.02
C VAL A 479 -1.88 12.42 -23.54
N GLU A 480 -2.52 13.55 -23.71
CA GLU A 480 -1.91 14.80 -24.18
C GLU A 480 -2.22 15.94 -23.22
N ILE A 481 -1.21 16.75 -22.95
CA ILE A 481 -1.34 18.01 -22.23
C ILE A 481 -1.17 19.13 -23.26
N LYS A 482 -2.14 20.02 -23.33
CA LYS A 482 -2.19 21.11 -24.31
C LYS A 482 -2.44 22.46 -23.67
N SER A 483 -1.95 23.51 -24.36
CA SER A 483 -2.35 24.91 -24.15
C SER A 483 -2.79 25.47 -25.48
N GLY A 484 -4.09 25.62 -25.70
CA GLY A 484 -4.67 25.82 -27.03
C GLY A 484 -4.31 24.66 -27.97
N ASP A 485 -3.76 24.98 -29.13
CA ASP A 485 -3.32 23.96 -30.11
C ASP A 485 -1.93 23.42 -29.84
N LYS A 486 -1.17 24.01 -28.91
CA LYS A 486 0.19 23.59 -28.62
C LYS A 486 0.20 22.38 -27.69
N VAL A 487 0.84 21.29 -28.11
CA VAL A 487 1.14 20.14 -27.25
C VAL A 487 2.32 20.49 -26.33
N LEU A 488 2.12 20.35 -25.02
CA LEU A 488 3.13 20.59 -23.99
C LEU A 488 3.81 19.31 -23.55
N GLY A 489 3.08 18.20 -23.55
CA GLY A 489 3.57 16.87 -23.23
C GLY A 489 2.60 15.81 -23.73
N SER A 490 3.10 14.64 -24.10
CA SER A 490 2.27 13.53 -24.59
C SER A 490 2.95 12.17 -24.34
N ASN A 491 2.13 11.15 -24.22
CA ASN A 491 2.55 9.75 -24.24
C ASN A 491 1.41 8.88 -24.76
N TYR A 492 1.71 7.64 -25.13
CA TYR A 492 0.71 6.70 -25.64
C TYR A 492 1.09 5.25 -25.31
N THR A 493 0.13 4.36 -25.46
CA THR A 493 0.35 2.92 -25.42
C THR A 493 -0.46 2.23 -26.49
N THR A 494 0.04 1.09 -26.97
CA THR A 494 -0.61 0.28 -28.01
C THR A 494 -1.03 -1.10 -27.51
N ARG A 495 -0.85 -1.37 -26.22
CA ARG A 495 -1.24 -2.65 -25.61
C ARG A 495 -1.34 -2.58 -24.10
N SER A 496 -2.04 -3.55 -23.51
CA SER A 496 -2.05 -3.83 -22.08
C SER A 496 -0.73 -4.46 -21.61
N ILE A 497 -0.52 -4.46 -20.30
CA ILE A 497 0.58 -5.12 -19.62
C ILE A 497 0.00 -6.27 -18.80
N ALA A 498 0.40 -7.51 -19.10
CA ALA A 498 -0.05 -8.70 -18.38
C ALA A 498 0.68 -8.88 -17.05
N LYS A 499 1.89 -8.31 -16.92
CA LYS A 499 2.69 -8.40 -15.70
C LYS A 499 2.29 -7.32 -14.69
N ASN A 500 2.10 -7.74 -13.44
CA ASN A 500 1.95 -6.81 -12.32
C ASN A 500 3.33 -6.34 -11.83
N TYR A 501 3.70 -5.10 -12.16
CA TYR A 501 4.97 -4.50 -11.75
C TYR A 501 4.95 -3.86 -10.36
N VAL A 502 3.81 -3.87 -9.69
CA VAL A 502 3.62 -3.16 -8.41
C VAL A 502 3.35 -4.10 -7.26
N LYS A 503 3.45 -5.38 -7.48
CA LYS A 503 3.26 -6.38 -6.44
C LYS A 503 4.31 -6.20 -5.34
N ALA A 504 3.86 -5.91 -4.12
CA ALA A 504 4.73 -5.76 -2.99
C ALA A 504 5.11 -7.12 -2.40
N TYR A 505 6.35 -7.24 -1.98
CA TYR A 505 6.88 -8.48 -1.42
C TYR A 505 6.16 -8.92 -0.13
N THR A 506 5.92 -7.98 0.77
CA THR A 506 5.41 -8.28 2.12
C THR A 506 3.92 -8.08 2.30
N HIS A 507 3.30 -7.22 1.53
CA HIS A 507 1.93 -6.79 1.78
C HIS A 507 0.95 -7.20 0.69
N ASN A 508 1.38 -7.98 -0.28
CA ASN A 508 0.57 -8.41 -1.42
C ASN A 508 -0.16 -7.25 -2.14
N THR A 509 0.44 -6.07 -2.09
CA THR A 509 -0.07 -4.90 -2.78
C THR A 509 0.05 -5.09 -4.28
N ASN A 510 -1.02 -4.90 -5.01
CA ASN A 510 -1.07 -5.14 -6.45
C ASN A 510 -1.46 -3.89 -7.21
N SER A 511 -1.03 -3.78 -8.46
CA SER A 511 -1.62 -2.81 -9.38
C SER A 511 -3.11 -3.07 -9.56
N SER A 512 -3.86 -2.03 -9.80
CA SER A 512 -5.26 -2.15 -10.19
C SER A 512 -5.40 -2.98 -11.46
N THR A 513 -6.50 -3.68 -11.57
CA THR A 513 -6.85 -4.52 -12.73
C THR A 513 -8.35 -4.48 -12.97
N VAL A 514 -8.76 -4.66 -14.23
CA VAL A 514 -10.18 -4.78 -14.56
C VAL A 514 -10.74 -6.15 -14.15
N ASP A 515 -10.00 -7.22 -14.43
CA ASP A 515 -10.44 -8.61 -14.23
C ASP A 515 -9.31 -9.62 -13.98
N GLY A 516 -8.13 -9.15 -13.64
CA GLY A 516 -6.95 -9.98 -13.38
C GLY A 516 -6.17 -10.42 -14.63
N SER A 517 -6.63 -10.13 -15.84
CA SER A 517 -5.96 -10.57 -17.08
C SER A 517 -4.87 -9.61 -17.55
N SER A 518 -4.93 -8.35 -17.13
CA SER A 518 -3.92 -7.32 -17.36
C SER A 518 -4.02 -6.25 -16.27
N TYR A 519 -3.00 -5.41 -16.15
CA TYR A 519 -2.84 -4.49 -15.04
C TYR A 519 -2.70 -3.05 -15.52
N PHE A 520 -3.22 -2.11 -14.73
CA PHE A 520 -2.96 -0.70 -14.92
C PHE A 520 -1.49 -0.40 -14.67
N GLN A 521 -0.91 0.40 -15.56
CA GLN A 521 0.42 0.98 -15.36
C GLN A 521 0.35 2.47 -15.55
N ASN A 522 1.09 3.21 -14.75
CA ASN A 522 1.19 4.64 -14.93
C ASN A 522 1.83 4.98 -16.28
N MET A 523 1.14 5.81 -17.03
CA MET A 523 1.71 6.47 -18.18
C MET A 523 2.14 7.88 -17.76
N TYR A 524 3.41 8.19 -17.95
CA TYR A 524 4.03 9.45 -17.50
C TYR A 524 4.06 10.47 -18.63
N ILE A 525 3.62 11.68 -18.33
CA ILE A 525 3.67 12.83 -19.21
C ILE A 525 4.28 13.99 -18.44
N PHE A 526 5.25 14.67 -19.04
CA PHE A 526 5.90 15.84 -18.44
C PHE A 526 5.57 17.08 -19.23
N PHE A 527 5.32 18.19 -18.53
CA PHE A 527 5.09 19.47 -19.17
C PHE A 527 5.50 20.63 -18.24
N THR A 528 5.80 21.78 -18.84
CA THR A 528 6.00 23.03 -18.11
C THR A 528 4.73 23.87 -18.24
N ALA A 529 4.18 24.30 -17.12
CA ALA A 529 2.97 25.11 -17.11
C ALA A 529 3.23 26.47 -17.79
N PRO A 530 2.43 26.84 -18.81
CA PRO A 530 2.61 28.11 -19.51
C PRO A 530 2.07 29.29 -18.68
N LYS A 531 2.47 30.50 -19.04
CA LYS A 531 2.00 31.73 -18.39
C LYS A 531 0.49 32.00 -18.57
N SER A 532 -0.11 31.46 -19.61
CA SER A 532 -1.53 31.65 -19.94
C SER A 532 -2.50 30.98 -18.95
N GLY A 533 -2.04 29.98 -18.19
CA GLY A 533 -2.88 29.23 -17.28
C GLY A 533 -3.95 28.32 -17.93
N ASP A 534 -4.08 28.34 -19.25
CA ASP A 534 -5.04 27.48 -19.98
C ASP A 534 -4.36 26.17 -20.38
N VAL A 535 -4.49 25.20 -19.52
CA VAL A 535 -3.95 23.85 -19.77
C VAL A 535 -5.08 22.82 -19.70
N THR A 536 -5.10 21.92 -20.66
CA THR A 536 -6.06 20.82 -20.72
C THR A 536 -5.33 19.48 -20.75
N LEU A 537 -5.93 18.50 -20.10
CA LEU A 537 -5.57 17.10 -20.21
C LEU A 537 -6.58 16.41 -21.11
N THR A 538 -6.12 15.72 -22.14
CA THR A 538 -6.94 14.95 -23.07
C THR A 538 -6.52 13.50 -23.03
N ILE A 539 -7.45 12.62 -22.68
CA ILE A 539 -7.32 11.16 -22.80
C ILE A 539 -8.02 10.78 -24.09
N ALA A 540 -7.35 10.05 -24.96
CA ALA A 540 -7.89 9.71 -26.27
C ALA A 540 -7.59 8.26 -26.68
N ARG A 541 -8.42 7.75 -27.57
CA ARG A 541 -8.26 6.46 -28.20
C ARG A 541 -8.53 6.57 -29.70
N GLU A 542 -7.71 5.89 -30.50
CA GLU A 542 -7.94 5.74 -31.94
C GLU A 542 -9.00 4.68 -32.24
N ALA A 543 -9.43 4.59 -33.48
CA ALA A 543 -10.35 3.55 -33.93
C ALA A 543 -9.70 2.16 -33.87
N GLY A 544 -10.45 1.16 -33.48
CA GLY A 544 -10.00 -0.23 -33.37
C GLY A 544 -10.94 -1.04 -32.49
N GLU A 545 -10.75 -2.35 -32.47
CA GLU A 545 -11.50 -3.26 -31.59
C GLU A 545 -10.96 -3.23 -30.15
N GLY A 546 -11.76 -3.75 -29.21
CA GLY A 546 -11.41 -3.79 -27.80
C GLY A 546 -11.64 -2.47 -27.08
N SER A 547 -11.21 -2.38 -25.85
CA SER A 547 -11.43 -1.25 -24.94
C SER A 547 -10.12 -0.73 -24.36
N SER A 548 -10.09 0.55 -24.02
CA SER A 548 -9.00 1.14 -23.21
C SER A 548 -9.58 1.67 -21.91
N TYR A 549 -8.91 1.37 -20.80
CA TYR A 549 -9.34 1.75 -19.46
C TYR A 549 -8.32 2.73 -18.86
N PHE A 550 -8.84 3.73 -18.15
CA PHE A 550 -8.03 4.76 -17.53
C PHE A 550 -8.53 4.99 -16.11
N ASP A 551 -7.59 5.18 -15.18
CA ASP A 551 -7.89 5.41 -13.78
C ASP A 551 -6.77 6.22 -13.11
N ASP A 552 -7.04 6.73 -11.93
CA ASP A 552 -6.09 7.22 -10.95
C ASP A 552 -5.12 8.28 -11.50
N ILE A 553 -5.69 9.38 -12.00
CA ILE A 553 -4.92 10.49 -12.57
C ILE A 553 -4.25 11.28 -11.45
N ARG A 554 -2.94 11.43 -11.52
CA ARG A 554 -2.18 12.24 -10.56
C ARG A 554 -1.38 13.30 -11.30
N ILE A 555 -1.39 14.51 -10.78
CA ILE A 555 -0.62 15.63 -11.31
C ILE A 555 0.23 16.17 -10.17
N VAL A 556 1.53 16.00 -10.28
CA VAL A 556 2.49 16.37 -9.23
C VAL A 556 3.55 17.31 -9.79
N GLN A 557 4.01 18.25 -8.95
CA GLN A 557 5.13 19.10 -9.35
C GLN A 557 6.38 18.22 -9.52
N ASN A 558 7.05 18.37 -10.66
CA ASN A 558 8.31 17.70 -10.95
C ASN A 558 9.48 18.66 -10.75
N ASP A 559 10.21 18.48 -9.68
CA ASP A 559 11.34 19.36 -9.34
C ASP A 559 12.66 18.91 -9.98
N SER A 560 12.70 17.75 -10.63
CA SER A 560 13.94 17.23 -11.24
C SER A 560 14.46 18.07 -12.40
N LYS A 561 13.58 18.77 -13.14
CA LYS A 561 13.89 19.69 -14.25
C LYS A 561 14.73 19.13 -15.41
N ASN A 562 14.96 17.82 -15.45
CA ASN A 562 15.95 17.17 -16.33
C ASN A 562 15.29 16.48 -17.52
N ILE A 563 14.11 16.93 -17.91
CA ILE A 563 13.38 16.33 -19.03
C ILE A 563 13.16 17.38 -20.10
N THR A 564 13.68 17.10 -21.29
CA THR A 564 13.52 17.95 -22.48
C THR A 564 12.56 17.29 -23.45
N THR A 565 11.55 18.05 -23.89
CA THR A 565 10.55 17.60 -24.88
C THR A 565 10.72 18.37 -26.19
N ASN A 566 10.30 17.75 -27.29
CA ASN A 566 10.20 18.39 -28.59
C ASN A 566 8.86 19.15 -28.74
N GLU A 567 8.61 19.70 -29.93
CA GLU A 567 7.38 20.45 -30.25
C GLU A 567 6.09 19.60 -30.18
N LYS A 568 6.23 18.26 -30.21
CA LYS A 568 5.12 17.31 -30.08
C LYS A 568 4.89 16.87 -28.64
N GLY A 569 5.68 17.37 -27.68
CA GLY A 569 5.64 16.98 -26.29
C GLY A 569 6.28 15.60 -26.02
N GLU A 570 7.02 15.04 -26.97
CA GLU A 570 7.75 13.79 -26.77
C GLU A 570 9.08 14.05 -26.07
N VAL A 571 9.49 13.17 -25.15
CA VAL A 571 10.75 13.28 -24.43
C VAL A 571 11.92 12.97 -25.38
N VAL A 572 12.84 13.93 -25.57
CA VAL A 572 14.03 13.78 -26.41
C VAL A 572 15.32 13.64 -25.61
N LYS A 573 15.35 14.14 -24.41
CA LYS A 573 16.41 13.92 -23.43
C LYS A 573 15.80 13.73 -22.05
N PHE A 574 16.25 12.71 -21.37
CA PHE A 574 15.86 12.35 -20.02
C PHE A 574 17.14 12.18 -19.18
N GLU A 575 17.20 12.87 -18.06
CA GLU A 575 18.28 12.79 -17.09
C GLU A 575 17.68 12.46 -15.72
N GLN A 576 18.19 11.43 -15.07
CA GLN A 576 17.75 11.02 -13.75
C GLN A 576 18.94 10.77 -12.82
N ASN A 577 19.07 11.61 -11.83
CA ASN A 577 20.06 11.49 -10.75
C ASN A 577 19.42 11.07 -9.42
N PHE A 578 18.18 10.68 -9.44
CA PHE A 578 17.38 10.18 -8.30
C PHE A 578 17.18 11.14 -7.13
N GLU A 579 17.73 12.36 -7.16
CA GLU A 579 17.60 13.34 -6.08
C GLU A 579 16.15 13.75 -5.81
N LYS A 580 15.31 13.75 -6.84
CA LYS A 580 13.90 14.10 -6.79
C LYS A 580 13.09 13.26 -7.76
N SER A 581 13.05 11.96 -7.51
CA SER A 581 12.25 11.04 -8.31
C SER A 581 10.75 11.37 -8.16
N VAL A 582 10.02 11.30 -9.26
CA VAL A 582 8.55 11.52 -9.27
C VAL A 582 7.85 10.46 -8.44
N GLN A 583 8.30 9.21 -8.56
CA GLN A 583 7.79 8.08 -7.80
C GLN A 583 8.81 6.93 -7.80
N GLY A 584 9.20 6.49 -6.62
CA GLY A 584 10.09 5.33 -6.44
C GLY A 584 11.32 5.39 -7.31
N LEU A 585 11.59 4.30 -8.02
CA LEU A 585 12.75 4.14 -8.91
C LEU A 585 12.54 4.73 -10.32
N TYR A 586 11.52 5.57 -10.52
CA TYR A 586 11.25 6.11 -11.86
C TYR A 586 12.56 6.52 -12.61
N PRO A 587 12.80 6.11 -13.87
CA PRO A 587 11.86 5.51 -14.82
C PRO A 587 11.74 3.98 -14.75
N PHE A 588 12.37 3.35 -13.79
CA PHE A 588 12.35 1.89 -13.67
C PHE A 588 11.11 1.38 -12.94
N VAL A 589 10.70 0.18 -13.34
CA VAL A 589 9.81 -0.70 -12.60
C VAL A 589 10.60 -1.97 -12.26
N VAL A 590 10.24 -2.66 -11.18
CA VAL A 590 10.87 -3.93 -10.83
C VAL A 590 10.59 -4.94 -11.95
N GLY A 591 11.64 -5.59 -12.43
CA GLY A 591 11.60 -6.49 -13.59
C GLY A 591 11.45 -7.96 -13.21
N GLY A 592 11.75 -8.84 -14.17
CA GLY A 592 11.83 -10.27 -13.97
C GLY A 592 10.53 -11.04 -14.22
N ILE A 593 10.43 -12.24 -13.65
CA ILE A 593 9.28 -13.13 -13.75
C ILE A 593 8.24 -12.69 -12.72
N GLU A 594 6.96 -12.81 -13.05
CA GLU A 594 5.88 -12.51 -12.11
C GLU A 594 6.03 -13.32 -10.82
N GLY A 595 5.89 -12.66 -9.66
CA GLY A 595 6.10 -13.26 -8.34
C GLY A 595 7.55 -13.25 -7.85
N VAL A 596 8.47 -12.71 -8.64
CA VAL A 596 9.88 -12.50 -8.27
C VAL A 596 10.11 -11.02 -8.01
N GLU A 597 9.50 -10.53 -6.98
CA GLU A 597 9.80 -9.20 -6.45
C GLU A 597 10.97 -9.32 -5.47
N ASP A 598 11.86 -8.34 -5.51
CA ASP A 598 12.95 -8.28 -4.55
C ASP A 598 13.06 -6.86 -3.98
N ASN A 599 12.77 -6.74 -2.70
CA ASN A 599 12.81 -5.52 -1.93
C ASN A 599 14.23 -4.98 -1.68
N ARG A 600 15.26 -5.75 -2.04
CA ARG A 600 16.65 -5.33 -2.01
C ARG A 600 17.01 -4.35 -3.13
N ILE A 601 16.05 -4.02 -3.99
CA ILE A 601 16.15 -2.96 -4.99
C ILE A 601 15.46 -1.72 -4.41
N HIS A 602 16.23 -0.69 -4.09
CA HIS A 602 15.71 0.51 -3.42
C HIS A 602 16.50 1.76 -3.78
N LEU A 603 15.99 2.92 -3.36
CA LEU A 603 16.75 4.16 -3.32
C LEU A 603 17.50 4.23 -2.00
N SER A 604 18.83 4.32 -2.08
CA SER A 604 19.69 4.50 -0.91
C SER A 604 19.95 5.98 -0.66
N GLU A 605 19.85 6.42 0.60
CA GLU A 605 20.14 7.80 1.00
C GLU A 605 21.55 7.92 1.57
N ARG A 606 22.28 8.97 1.17
CA ARG A 606 23.64 9.22 1.67
C ARG A 606 23.64 9.58 3.15
N HIS A 607 24.47 8.88 3.88
CA HIS A 607 24.85 9.22 5.24
C HIS A 607 26.37 9.03 5.39
N ASP A 608 27.14 10.12 5.17
CA ASP A 608 28.59 10.09 5.19
C ASP A 608 29.14 9.50 6.46
N LYS A 609 30.01 8.79 6.29
CA LYS A 609 30.90 7.64 6.17
C LYS A 609 30.17 6.28 6.14
N TYR A 610 28.99 6.18 6.67
CA TYR A 610 28.31 4.88 6.90
C TYR A 610 27.79 4.23 5.62
N THR A 611 27.43 5.06 4.67
CA THR A 611 26.98 4.64 3.32
C THR A 611 28.12 4.64 2.31
N GLN A 612 29.36 4.93 2.73
CA GLN A 612 30.48 5.06 1.82
C GLN A 612 31.54 3.98 2.03
N ALA A 613 32.21 3.61 0.95
CA ALA A 613 33.32 2.66 0.98
C ALA A 613 34.39 3.08 1.98
N GLY A 614 34.89 2.12 2.76
CA GLY A 614 35.92 2.31 3.76
C GLY A 614 35.40 2.40 5.19
N TRP A 615 34.11 2.48 5.39
CA TRP A 615 33.53 2.31 6.72
C TRP A 615 33.38 0.82 7.02
N ASP A 616 33.90 0.41 8.17
CA ASP A 616 33.93 -0.98 8.62
C ASP A 616 34.45 -1.91 7.49
N VAL A 617 33.69 -2.88 7.03
CA VAL A 617 34.04 -3.79 5.93
C VAL A 617 33.48 -3.37 4.58
N LYS A 618 32.77 -2.24 4.50
CA LYS A 618 32.10 -1.77 3.30
C LYS A 618 33.12 -1.42 2.19
N LYS A 619 32.97 -2.01 1.03
CA LYS A 619 33.87 -1.83 -0.13
C LYS A 619 33.27 -0.99 -1.23
N MET A 620 31.96 -0.87 -1.27
CA MET A 620 31.21 -0.06 -2.22
C MET A 620 30.56 1.13 -1.55
N ASP A 621 30.33 2.17 -2.33
CA ASP A 621 29.45 3.26 -1.93
C ASP A 621 27.99 2.80 -2.13
N ASP A 622 27.06 3.22 -1.25
CA ASP A 622 25.64 3.01 -1.45
C ASP A 622 25.03 4.14 -2.27
N VAL A 623 25.70 5.31 -2.30
CA VAL A 623 25.33 6.49 -3.08
C VAL A 623 26.54 7.02 -3.81
N LEU A 624 26.46 7.17 -5.13
CA LEU A 624 27.58 7.58 -5.97
C LEU A 624 27.72 9.10 -6.06
N ASP A 625 26.63 9.79 -6.36
CA ASP A 625 26.60 11.25 -6.49
C ASP A 625 25.38 11.80 -5.75
N GLY A 626 25.44 13.05 -5.28
CA GLY A 626 24.34 13.67 -4.54
C GLY A 626 23.96 12.93 -3.26
N ASP A 627 22.67 12.89 -2.98
CA ASP A 627 22.07 12.29 -1.77
C ASP A 627 21.39 10.94 -2.02
N TRP A 628 21.13 10.57 -3.29
CA TRP A 628 20.35 9.36 -3.62
C TRP A 628 20.91 8.60 -4.81
N SER A 629 20.97 7.28 -4.73
CA SER A 629 21.26 6.37 -5.86
C SER A 629 20.38 5.14 -5.82
N VAL A 630 20.19 4.45 -6.94
CA VAL A 630 19.50 3.14 -6.98
C VAL A 630 20.49 2.06 -6.58
N LYS A 631 20.16 1.33 -5.52
CA LYS A 631 20.97 0.22 -5.01
C LYS A 631 20.26 -1.11 -5.18
N ILE A 632 21.03 -2.13 -5.54
CA ILE A 632 20.66 -3.56 -5.41
C ILE A 632 21.55 -4.15 -4.32
N ASN A 633 20.96 -4.54 -3.21
CA ASN A 633 21.65 -5.20 -2.11
C ASN A 633 21.71 -6.74 -2.32
N GLY A 634 22.05 -7.18 -3.53
CA GLY A 634 22.01 -8.58 -3.92
C GLY A 634 20.59 -9.12 -4.11
N LEU A 635 20.33 -9.76 -5.24
CA LEU A 635 19.01 -10.33 -5.53
C LEU A 635 18.90 -11.75 -4.97
N THR A 636 17.66 -12.16 -4.66
CA THR A 636 17.35 -13.55 -4.27
C THR A 636 17.48 -14.52 -5.42
N GLN A 637 17.43 -14.03 -6.66
CA GLN A 637 17.51 -14.85 -7.86
C GLN A 637 18.55 -14.32 -8.85
N ARG A 638 19.13 -15.23 -9.62
CA ARG A 638 20.00 -14.95 -10.78
C ARG A 638 19.28 -15.28 -12.08
N SER A 639 19.86 -14.92 -13.19
CA SER A 639 19.30 -15.12 -14.54
C SER A 639 17.92 -14.48 -14.68
N THR A 640 17.75 -13.30 -14.07
CA THR A 640 16.50 -12.57 -14.07
C THR A 640 16.71 -11.07 -14.23
N LEU A 641 15.68 -10.40 -14.72
CA LEU A 641 15.65 -8.95 -14.87
C LEU A 641 15.42 -8.32 -13.48
N ALA A 642 16.31 -7.44 -13.05
CA ALA A 642 16.19 -6.74 -11.77
C ALA A 642 15.17 -5.60 -11.87
N TYR A 643 15.40 -4.67 -12.79
CA TYR A 643 14.46 -3.59 -13.09
C TYR A 643 14.61 -3.16 -14.54
N GLN A 644 13.58 -2.50 -15.06
CA GLN A 644 13.52 -2.06 -16.44
C GLN A 644 12.70 -0.77 -16.60
N THR A 645 12.93 -0.05 -17.70
CA THR A 645 11.94 0.90 -18.20
C THR A 645 10.80 0.14 -18.89
N ILE A 646 9.65 0.77 -19.02
CA ILE A 646 8.57 0.33 -19.89
C ILE A 646 8.14 1.51 -20.76
N PRO A 647 7.49 1.29 -21.92
CA PRO A 647 7.10 2.39 -22.81
C PRO A 647 6.25 3.48 -22.14
N GLN A 648 5.45 3.13 -21.14
CA GLN A 648 4.64 4.07 -20.38
C GLN A 648 5.49 5.02 -19.51
N ASN A 649 6.68 4.57 -19.08
CA ASN A 649 7.61 5.40 -18.30
C ASN A 649 8.55 6.21 -19.20
N PHE A 650 9.18 5.54 -20.14
CA PHE A 650 10.03 6.14 -21.16
C PHE A 650 9.85 5.38 -22.48
N ARG A 651 9.54 6.10 -23.55
CA ARG A 651 9.37 5.51 -24.88
C ARG A 651 10.62 5.69 -25.72
N PHE A 652 11.19 4.57 -26.15
CA PHE A 652 12.11 4.53 -27.27
C PHE A 652 11.29 4.53 -28.55
N GLU A 653 11.19 5.68 -29.20
CA GLU A 653 10.36 5.84 -30.39
C GLU A 653 10.81 4.92 -31.54
N PRO A 654 9.87 4.35 -32.34
CA PRO A 654 10.21 3.45 -33.43
C PRO A 654 11.21 4.03 -34.40
N GLY A 655 12.29 3.28 -34.65
CA GLY A 655 13.35 3.67 -35.58
C GLY A 655 14.29 4.79 -35.10
N VAL A 656 14.09 5.29 -33.90
CA VAL A 656 14.91 6.33 -33.28
C VAL A 656 15.98 5.69 -32.41
N THR A 657 17.24 6.15 -32.56
CA THR A 657 18.36 5.72 -31.74
C THR A 657 18.60 6.69 -30.59
N TYR A 658 18.87 6.15 -29.42
CA TYR A 658 19.20 6.88 -28.22
C TYR A 658 20.54 6.41 -27.67
N ASN A 659 21.32 7.33 -27.10
CA ASN A 659 22.41 7.01 -26.21
C ASN A 659 21.88 6.83 -24.79
N VAL A 660 22.15 5.67 -24.21
CA VAL A 660 21.85 5.39 -22.79
C VAL A 660 23.17 5.31 -22.06
N SER A 661 23.32 6.10 -21.01
CA SER A 661 24.51 6.09 -20.16
C SER A 661 24.14 6.23 -18.70
N PHE A 662 24.98 5.73 -17.82
CA PHE A 662 24.83 5.86 -16.37
C PHE A 662 26.17 5.61 -15.68
N ASP A 663 26.29 6.12 -14.46
CA ASP A 663 27.40 5.82 -13.55
C ASP A 663 27.02 4.63 -12.67
N TYR A 664 28.00 3.80 -12.30
CA TYR A 664 27.75 2.62 -11.49
C TYR A 664 28.95 2.17 -10.67
N GLN A 665 28.66 1.44 -9.60
CA GLN A 665 29.59 0.53 -8.95
C GLN A 665 29.00 -0.89 -8.96
N ALA A 666 29.82 -1.89 -9.24
CA ALA A 666 29.46 -3.30 -9.23
C ALA A 666 30.48 -4.11 -8.45
N GLY A 667 30.05 -4.91 -7.50
CA GLY A 667 30.91 -5.63 -6.56
C GLY A 667 31.71 -6.78 -7.18
N SER A 668 31.33 -7.28 -8.35
CA SER A 668 32.03 -8.35 -9.07
C SER A 668 31.81 -8.27 -10.57
N ASP A 669 32.75 -8.82 -11.34
CA ASP A 669 32.69 -8.81 -12.81
C ASP A 669 31.48 -9.56 -13.35
N GLY A 670 30.64 -8.86 -14.11
CA GLY A 670 29.58 -9.45 -14.90
C GLY A 670 28.44 -10.13 -14.11
N ILE A 671 28.34 -9.87 -12.79
CA ILE A 671 27.16 -10.31 -12.01
C ILE A 671 25.88 -9.59 -12.42
N TYR A 672 26.04 -8.39 -12.99
CA TYR A 672 24.96 -7.63 -13.60
C TYR A 672 25.31 -7.28 -15.03
N ALA A 673 24.29 -7.09 -15.85
CA ALA A 673 24.39 -6.65 -17.22
C ALA A 673 23.32 -5.60 -17.54
N ALA A 674 23.67 -4.63 -18.37
CA ALA A 674 22.68 -3.82 -19.06
C ALA A 674 21.89 -4.70 -20.03
N ALA A 675 20.59 -4.54 -20.06
CA ALA A 675 19.68 -5.36 -20.86
C ALA A 675 18.79 -4.48 -21.75
N VAL A 676 18.57 -4.94 -22.97
CA VAL A 676 17.61 -4.34 -23.91
C VAL A 676 16.69 -5.41 -24.42
N GLY A 677 15.39 -5.16 -24.38
CA GLY A 677 14.37 -6.06 -24.86
C GLY A 677 13.20 -5.34 -25.50
N VAL A 678 12.27 -6.10 -26.03
CA VAL A 678 11.06 -5.62 -26.70
C VAL A 678 9.84 -6.33 -26.12
N GLY A 679 8.84 -5.57 -25.74
CA GLY A 679 7.63 -6.11 -25.14
C GLY A 679 7.85 -6.59 -23.70
N GLU A 680 7.05 -7.52 -23.23
CA GLU A 680 7.25 -8.11 -21.91
C GLU A 680 8.46 -9.03 -21.88
N TYR A 681 9.11 -9.08 -20.72
CA TYR A 681 10.27 -9.95 -20.54
C TYR A 681 9.89 -11.43 -20.74
N ASN A 682 10.57 -12.09 -21.66
CA ASN A 682 10.35 -13.49 -22.02
C ASN A 682 11.66 -14.32 -22.12
N GLY A 683 12.77 -13.78 -21.57
CA GLY A 683 14.08 -14.39 -21.67
C GLY A 683 14.91 -13.99 -22.91
N ASN A 684 14.31 -13.38 -23.92
CA ASN A 684 15.02 -12.88 -25.09
C ASN A 684 15.46 -11.43 -24.87
N VAL A 685 16.69 -11.24 -24.44
CA VAL A 685 17.28 -9.94 -24.16
C VAL A 685 18.67 -9.84 -24.75
N GLN A 686 19.03 -8.63 -25.21
CA GLN A 686 20.40 -8.31 -25.54
C GLN A 686 21.09 -7.86 -24.26
N LEU A 687 22.19 -8.52 -23.88
CA LEU A 687 22.93 -8.26 -22.66
C LEU A 687 24.32 -7.67 -22.98
N LYS A 688 24.73 -6.71 -22.13
CA LYS A 688 26.10 -6.21 -22.07
C LYS A 688 26.53 -6.18 -20.62
N GLU A 689 27.45 -7.10 -20.25
CA GLU A 689 27.93 -7.24 -18.88
C GLU A 689 28.58 -5.95 -18.35
N LEU A 690 28.40 -5.70 -17.06
CA LEU A 690 29.05 -4.62 -16.33
C LEU A 690 30.34 -5.15 -15.69
N PRO A 691 31.52 -4.60 -16.02
CA PRO A 691 32.75 -4.89 -15.30
C PRO A 691 32.64 -4.49 -13.83
N MET A 692 33.38 -5.20 -12.98
CA MET A 692 33.55 -4.78 -11.58
C MET A 692 34.09 -3.34 -11.53
N SER A 693 33.45 -2.53 -10.70
CA SER A 693 33.88 -1.17 -10.44
C SER A 693 33.47 -0.83 -9.01
N MET A 694 34.43 -0.65 -8.11
CA MET A 694 34.16 -0.30 -6.71
C MET A 694 35.34 0.41 -6.06
N GLY A 695 35.05 1.25 -5.07
CA GLY A 695 36.02 2.04 -4.32
C GLY A 695 36.01 3.52 -4.69
N LYS A 696 36.56 4.35 -3.80
CA LYS A 696 36.39 5.82 -3.76
C LYS A 696 36.77 6.61 -5.02
N GLU A 697 37.44 6.04 -5.98
CA GLU A 697 37.94 6.77 -7.18
C GLU A 697 37.66 6.02 -8.50
N LYS A 698 36.75 5.04 -8.50
CA LYS A 698 36.55 4.14 -9.61
C LYS A 698 35.11 3.82 -9.93
N ASP A 699 34.28 4.84 -10.02
CA ASP A 699 32.96 4.65 -10.59
C ASP A 699 33.10 4.23 -12.06
N GLY A 700 32.38 3.20 -12.43
CA GLY A 700 32.22 2.81 -13.81
C GLY A 700 31.30 3.79 -14.52
N HIS A 701 31.61 4.08 -15.76
CA HIS A 701 30.68 4.77 -16.66
C HIS A 701 30.29 3.83 -17.77
N PHE A 702 28.98 3.61 -17.93
CA PHE A 702 28.44 2.73 -18.95
C PHE A 702 27.79 3.53 -20.06
N THR A 703 27.96 3.10 -21.30
CA THR A 703 27.27 3.70 -22.43
C THR A 703 26.89 2.62 -23.44
N MET A 704 25.68 2.72 -24.00
CA MET A 704 25.25 1.93 -25.15
C MET A 704 24.22 2.69 -25.98
N GLN A 705 24.07 2.26 -27.25
CA GLN A 705 22.99 2.74 -28.10
C GLN A 705 21.81 1.78 -28.06
N VAL A 706 20.61 2.34 -27.98
CA VAL A 706 19.34 1.61 -28.02
C VAL A 706 18.48 2.21 -29.13
N THR A 707 18.07 1.40 -30.08
CA THR A 707 17.16 1.82 -31.17
C THR A 707 15.77 1.26 -30.89
N GLY A 708 14.78 2.13 -30.89
CA GLY A 708 13.37 1.72 -30.74
C GLY A 708 12.94 0.79 -31.87
N ASP A 709 12.34 -0.33 -31.54
CA ASP A 709 11.81 -1.26 -32.52
C ASP A 709 10.51 -0.74 -33.15
N SER A 710 10.07 -1.37 -34.24
CA SER A 710 8.90 -0.91 -35.00
C SER A 710 7.58 -0.92 -34.21
N THR A 711 7.51 -1.67 -33.12
CA THR A 711 6.32 -1.74 -32.26
C THR A 711 6.27 -0.64 -31.18
N GLY A 712 7.39 0.08 -30.97
CA GLY A 712 7.51 1.06 -29.89
C GLY A 712 7.50 0.44 -28.48
N GLN A 713 7.84 -0.84 -28.36
CA GLN A 713 7.83 -1.60 -27.11
C GLN A 713 9.24 -1.90 -26.56
N THR A 714 10.25 -1.22 -27.09
CA THR A 714 11.62 -1.35 -26.60
C THR A 714 11.76 -0.82 -25.19
N TRP A 715 12.52 -1.52 -24.38
CA TRP A 715 12.88 -1.11 -23.00
C TRP A 715 14.37 -1.33 -22.74
N PHE A 716 14.86 -0.64 -21.73
CA PHE A 716 16.19 -0.77 -21.16
C PHE A 716 16.10 -1.18 -19.70
N GLY A 717 17.02 -2.01 -19.20
CA GLY A 717 17.01 -2.45 -17.82
C GLY A 717 18.34 -3.02 -17.33
N ILE A 718 18.33 -3.52 -16.11
CA ILE A 718 19.45 -4.20 -15.46
C ILE A 718 19.06 -5.66 -15.19
N TYR A 719 19.96 -6.56 -15.54
CA TYR A 719 19.79 -8.00 -15.48
C TYR A 719 20.81 -8.61 -14.52
N SER A 720 20.33 -9.48 -13.62
CA SER A 720 21.19 -10.33 -12.78
C SER A 720 21.58 -11.57 -13.56
N THR A 721 22.87 -11.79 -13.79
CA THR A 721 23.39 -12.86 -14.65
C THR A 721 23.52 -14.18 -13.90
N GLU A 722 23.89 -15.24 -14.62
CA GLU A 722 24.23 -16.54 -14.02
C GLU A 722 25.45 -16.48 -13.08
N LYS A 723 26.29 -15.45 -13.23
CA LYS A 723 27.44 -15.21 -12.36
C LYS A 723 27.08 -14.68 -10.99
N ALA A 724 25.88 -14.11 -10.82
CA ALA A 724 25.40 -13.65 -9.54
C ALA A 724 25.19 -14.83 -8.59
N PRO A 725 25.44 -14.65 -7.28
CA PRO A 725 25.13 -15.70 -6.30
C PRO A 725 23.64 -15.98 -6.25
N ASP A 726 23.27 -17.24 -6.09
CA ASP A 726 21.89 -17.65 -5.85
C ASP A 726 21.61 -17.53 -4.35
N LEU A 727 20.75 -16.58 -3.99
CA LEU A 727 20.38 -16.30 -2.61
C LEU A 727 18.98 -16.81 -2.25
N GLN A 728 18.32 -17.54 -3.14
CA GLN A 728 17.00 -18.09 -2.85
C GLN A 728 17.07 -19.03 -1.65
N GLY A 729 16.23 -18.80 -0.64
CA GLY A 729 16.20 -19.55 0.61
C GLY A 729 17.37 -19.28 1.56
N VAL A 730 18.24 -18.33 1.26
CA VAL A 730 19.27 -17.85 2.20
C VAL A 730 18.62 -16.95 3.23
N SER A 731 18.82 -17.26 4.51
CA SER A 731 18.31 -16.41 5.59
C SER A 731 19.00 -15.03 5.57
N PRO A 732 18.32 -13.97 6.04
CA PRO A 732 18.93 -12.66 6.16
C PRO A 732 20.25 -12.67 6.95
N ASP A 733 20.30 -13.39 8.05
CA ASP A 733 21.51 -13.51 8.89
C ASP A 733 22.70 -14.15 8.15
N ALA A 734 22.44 -15.09 7.23
CA ALA A 734 23.48 -15.70 6.41
C ALA A 734 23.98 -14.75 5.29
N ALA A 735 23.33 -13.64 5.05
CA ALA A 735 23.74 -12.65 4.06
C ALA A 735 24.78 -11.67 4.62
N GLU A 736 24.99 -11.61 5.94
CA GLU A 736 25.93 -10.72 6.60
C GLU A 736 27.36 -10.84 6.05
N ALA A 737 27.80 -12.05 5.72
CA ALA A 737 29.12 -12.31 5.14
C ALA A 737 29.36 -11.56 3.81
N ASN A 738 28.32 -11.01 3.23
CA ASN A 738 28.34 -10.33 1.94
C ASN A 738 28.23 -8.80 2.06
N PHE A 739 28.20 -8.26 3.26
CA PHE A 739 28.13 -6.83 3.53
C PHE A 739 29.26 -6.03 2.86
N GLY A 740 30.34 -6.69 2.49
CA GLY A 740 31.44 -6.07 1.76
C GLY A 740 31.13 -5.61 0.34
N GLY A 741 30.00 -5.95 -0.23
CA GLY A 741 29.50 -5.43 -1.50
C GLY A 741 29.73 -6.32 -2.73
N TYR A 742 30.25 -7.54 -2.61
CA TYR A 742 30.63 -8.34 -3.77
C TYR A 742 29.46 -8.73 -4.70
N LYS A 743 28.23 -8.69 -4.20
CA LYS A 743 26.98 -9.01 -4.93
C LYS A 743 26.10 -7.80 -5.22
N GLU A 744 26.56 -6.62 -4.86
CA GLU A 744 25.80 -5.37 -4.96
C GLU A 744 26.02 -4.65 -6.29
N LEU A 745 25.04 -3.82 -6.66
CA LEU A 745 25.12 -2.85 -7.74
C LEU A 745 24.53 -1.52 -7.25
N VAL A 746 25.21 -0.45 -7.56
CA VAL A 746 24.68 0.92 -7.40
C VAL A 746 24.70 1.61 -8.75
N LEU A 747 23.62 2.30 -9.09
CA LEU A 747 23.43 3.02 -10.35
C LEU A 747 22.98 4.44 -10.08
N ASP A 748 23.56 5.38 -10.83
CA ASP A 748 23.26 6.79 -10.73
C ASP A 748 23.42 7.50 -12.09
N ASN A 749 23.01 8.77 -12.14
CA ASN A 749 23.22 9.65 -13.30
C ASN A 749 22.78 9.03 -14.62
N LEU A 750 21.58 8.44 -14.65
CA LEU A 750 21.00 7.87 -15.87
C LEU A 750 20.69 8.98 -16.88
N VAL A 751 21.22 8.85 -18.10
CA VAL A 751 20.90 9.73 -19.22
C VAL A 751 20.40 8.89 -20.39
N ILE A 752 19.24 9.24 -20.93
CA ILE A 752 18.71 8.70 -22.18
C ILE A 752 18.48 9.87 -23.12
N GLU A 753 19.25 9.94 -24.20
CA GLU A 753 19.23 11.08 -25.12
C GLU A 753 19.13 10.62 -26.57
N LYS A 754 18.22 11.23 -27.31
CA LYS A 754 18.05 10.98 -28.74
C LYS A 754 19.32 11.36 -29.48
N VAL A 755 19.85 10.43 -30.28
CA VAL A 755 20.98 10.71 -31.19
C VAL A 755 20.47 11.62 -32.29
N THR A 756 20.94 12.86 -32.28
CA THR A 756 20.73 13.80 -33.38
C THR A 756 21.88 13.63 -34.38
N GLU A 757 21.56 13.36 -35.63
CA GLU A 757 22.59 13.47 -36.67
C GLU A 757 23.09 14.92 -36.70
N GLU A 758 24.36 15.15 -36.39
CA GLU A 758 24.99 16.44 -36.73
C GLU A 758 24.89 16.63 -38.24
N VAL A 759 24.08 17.60 -38.63
CA VAL A 759 24.07 18.09 -40.02
C VAL A 759 25.35 18.84 -40.22
N THR A 760 26.42 18.15 -40.60
CA THR A 760 27.65 18.81 -41.03
C THR A 760 27.36 19.64 -42.27
N LYS A 761 28.07 20.76 -42.47
CA LYS A 761 27.97 21.57 -43.69
C LYS A 761 28.13 20.74 -44.97
N GLU A 762 28.86 19.65 -44.92
CA GLU A 762 29.05 18.69 -46.00
C GLU A 762 27.82 17.84 -46.28
N LYS A 763 27.14 17.34 -45.24
CA LYS A 763 25.85 16.62 -45.38
C LYS A 763 24.74 17.54 -45.89
N LEU A 764 24.70 18.79 -45.44
CA LEU A 764 23.74 19.77 -45.90
C LEU A 764 23.96 20.11 -47.37
N ALA A 765 25.25 20.27 -47.80
CA ALA A 765 25.60 20.50 -49.18
C ALA A 765 25.27 19.30 -50.08
N ALA A 766 25.44 18.05 -49.59
CA ALA A 766 25.05 16.85 -50.31
C ALA A 766 23.53 16.72 -50.47
N LEU A 767 22.75 17.01 -49.41
CA LEU A 767 21.27 17.01 -49.47
C LEU A 767 20.72 18.11 -50.39
N VAL A 768 21.36 19.28 -50.41
CA VAL A 768 20.97 20.37 -51.33
C VAL A 768 21.30 19.98 -52.77
N ALA A 769 22.42 19.34 -53.05
CA ALA A 769 22.76 18.85 -54.38
C ALA A 769 21.82 17.75 -54.88
N GLU A 770 21.35 16.86 -53.99
CA GLU A 770 20.38 15.80 -54.30
C GLU A 770 18.95 16.35 -54.54
N ALA A 771 18.61 17.49 -53.94
CA ALA A 771 17.34 18.17 -54.13
C ALA A 771 17.30 19.06 -55.38
N GLU A 772 18.48 19.38 -55.97
CA GLU A 772 18.62 20.16 -57.22
C GLU A 772 18.69 19.27 -58.47
N GLU A 773 18.84 17.94 -58.34
CA GLU A 773 18.68 16.94 -59.40
C GLU A 773 17.21 16.47 -59.51
#